data_d3dcc4c21b2b156cb8957b0d6eb756bb
#
_entry.id   d3dcc4c21b2b156cb8957b0d6eb756bb
#
_cell.length_a   1.000
_cell.length_b   1.000
_cell.length_c   1.000
_cell.angle_alpha   90.00
_cell.angle_beta   90.00
_cell.angle_gamma   90.00
#
_symmetry.space_group_name_H-M   'P 1'
#
loop_
_entity.id
_entity.type
_entity.pdbx_description
1 polymer ?
#
loop_
_entity_poly.entity_id
_entity_poly.type
_entity_poly.pdbx_seq_one_letter_code
_entity_poly.pdbx_strand_id
1 'polypeptide(L)'
;MKRFKKILLIIMVIGFLFAGFQITLRFLAEQRNKMVEIVADYKDFSDIALQLNIPEKEMANKLIGSGVTSIAISEERLLDMKDEGKLLLYSGVDLNYLNVHFNNEYSSLATSAKSYLDNNLIPYSNVTLVLGNNEDTYNFLINSFKTRFRGITIDFKEGNNFCILINRSMDKVKNVGLGLTDEDFEEATKLGFNNIIPRVENHEGITPEEVDSLYSQVKKYKVRTIIFAGVTVFGQDYQDEKEEILKFIGEKFSQTDAEIITAIIEKPAETDLETIQRGIKSLSKYSNYVNTKVYSADLAQLQKLTYEGLVEQWGRAISQRNVRILYVRPLAKAEKTVSENFENTLKAIKEIKNRIKYMGMELGNAKGLGSVKQNRYFQLIMGFGIISSGFFLLLIVFEEDKLKKFLKAIYILYGIILLGLMFVYLILPVYNLFGDLANKLLALIATISFASIGGVWLIEYSERCRELKDKSNIKEGILLLIVSVLVAGIGGVFVGAILSDSKYILKLDTFRGVKISFLLPLLIWGFAYVIKIGLFKDSNNKPLPLLEQCKKLFETQVTVKYVAIAGVFLVALAIIVMRSGNTMVSSASSFELTFRNLLEKYLVARPRTKELIAFPILLLIPCLAKFKSREWSFIAMGAGMIGIENVINSFCHIRMPVFVTTLSTIFSLIFAIIIGSICVVIVDKIKEKF
;
A
#
# COMPACT_ATOMS: atom_id res chain seq x y z
N MET A 1 35.66 21.30 -16.85
CA MET A 1 34.43 20.57 -16.91
C MET A 1 34.60 19.04 -16.90
N LYS A 2 35.46 18.43 -17.71
CA LYS A 2 35.71 16.97 -17.71
C LYS A 2 36.08 16.39 -16.32
N ARG A 3 36.94 17.08 -15.52
CA ARG A 3 37.28 16.65 -14.16
C ARG A 3 36.06 16.66 -13.22
N PHE A 4 35.20 17.67 -13.33
CA PHE A 4 34.00 17.75 -12.49
C PHE A 4 32.99 16.65 -12.83
N LYS A 5 32.73 16.38 -14.12
CA LYS A 5 31.90 15.24 -14.54
C LYS A 5 32.43 13.91 -13.95
N LYS A 6 33.75 13.70 -13.93
CA LYS A 6 34.35 12.51 -13.31
C LYS A 6 34.13 12.45 -11.80
N ILE A 7 34.30 13.58 -11.09
CA ILE A 7 34.03 13.65 -9.64
C ILE A 7 32.57 13.32 -9.33
N LEU A 8 31.62 13.94 -10.07
CA LEU A 8 30.19 13.64 -9.89
C LEU A 8 29.89 12.16 -10.12
N LEU A 9 30.46 11.55 -11.16
CA LEU A 9 30.30 10.12 -11.43
C LEU A 9 30.85 9.23 -10.28
N ILE A 10 32.02 9.57 -9.75
CA ILE A 10 32.61 8.84 -8.62
C ILE A 10 31.68 8.92 -7.40
N ILE A 11 31.17 10.12 -7.07
CA ILE A 11 30.27 10.31 -5.93
C ILE A 11 28.94 9.56 -6.17
N MET A 12 28.42 9.56 -7.41
CA MET A 12 27.23 8.77 -7.77
C MET A 12 27.47 7.27 -7.57
N VAL A 13 28.63 6.74 -7.99
CA VAL A 13 28.98 5.32 -7.82
C VAL A 13 29.10 4.96 -6.33
N ILE A 14 29.77 5.80 -5.54
CA ILE A 14 29.86 5.59 -4.08
C ILE A 14 28.45 5.58 -3.47
N GLY A 15 27.62 6.59 -3.78
CA GLY A 15 26.24 6.65 -3.31
C GLY A 15 25.42 5.43 -3.72
N PHE A 16 25.62 4.91 -4.93
CA PHE A 16 24.93 3.72 -5.44
C PHE A 16 25.35 2.44 -4.68
N LEU A 17 26.62 2.30 -4.31
CA LEU A 17 27.07 1.16 -3.51
C LEU A 17 26.36 1.13 -2.14
N PHE A 18 26.24 2.29 -1.48
CA PHE A 18 25.49 2.40 -0.22
C PHE A 18 23.98 2.17 -0.42
N ALA A 19 23.41 2.64 -1.53
CA ALA A 19 22.03 2.35 -1.89
C ALA A 19 21.79 0.85 -2.14
N GLY A 20 22.72 0.19 -2.83
CA GLY A 20 22.72 -1.25 -3.04
C GLY A 20 22.75 -2.04 -1.72
N PHE A 21 23.60 -1.62 -0.77
CA PHE A 21 23.64 -2.22 0.56
C PHE A 21 22.31 -2.03 1.31
N GLN A 22 21.78 -0.80 1.35
CA GLN A 22 20.53 -0.49 2.06
C GLN A 22 19.32 -1.23 1.47
N ILE A 23 19.21 -1.32 0.13
CA ILE A 23 18.11 -2.05 -0.52
C ILE A 23 18.23 -3.56 -0.29
N THR A 24 19.45 -4.07 -0.12
CA THR A 24 19.68 -5.48 0.26
C THR A 24 19.17 -5.75 1.67
N LEU A 25 19.43 -4.86 2.64
CA LEU A 25 18.86 -4.99 3.99
C LEU A 25 17.33 -5.02 3.97
N ARG A 26 16.72 -4.14 3.17
CA ARG A 26 15.27 -4.15 2.93
C ARG A 26 14.80 -5.46 2.31
N PHE A 27 15.46 -5.94 1.26
CA PHE A 27 15.15 -7.21 0.61
C PHE A 27 15.20 -8.38 1.61
N LEU A 28 16.21 -8.44 2.47
CA LEU A 28 16.34 -9.47 3.50
C LEU A 28 15.19 -9.40 4.53
N ALA A 29 14.77 -8.20 4.93
CA ALA A 29 13.62 -8.03 5.82
C ALA A 29 12.32 -8.52 5.14
N GLU A 30 12.11 -8.17 3.86
CA GLU A 30 10.98 -8.65 3.06
C GLU A 30 11.00 -10.18 2.89
N GLN A 31 12.19 -10.81 2.75
CA GLN A 31 12.35 -12.27 2.63
C GLN A 31 12.06 -13.02 3.92
N ARG A 32 12.28 -12.40 5.10
CA ARG A 32 11.92 -13.00 6.40
C ARG A 32 10.40 -13.05 6.60
N ASN A 33 9.65 -12.20 5.91
CA ASN A 33 8.20 -12.09 6.00
C ASN A 33 7.50 -12.82 4.84
N LYS A 34 7.74 -14.14 4.71
CA LYS A 34 7.16 -15.00 3.65
C LYS A 34 5.93 -15.77 4.09
N MET A 35 5.65 -15.84 5.38
CA MET A 35 4.51 -16.58 5.89
C MET A 35 3.22 -15.81 5.58
N VAL A 36 2.24 -16.51 5.01
CA VAL A 36 0.90 -16.00 4.74
C VAL A 36 -0.09 -16.77 5.59
N GLU A 37 -0.90 -16.05 6.34
CA GLU A 37 -1.92 -16.58 7.23
C GLU A 37 -3.30 -16.39 6.61
N ILE A 38 -4.08 -17.46 6.55
CA ILE A 38 -5.47 -17.42 6.08
C ILE A 38 -6.37 -17.54 7.30
N VAL A 39 -7.12 -16.49 7.59
CA VAL A 39 -7.89 -16.32 8.81
C VAL A 39 -9.37 -16.32 8.46
N ALA A 40 -10.16 -17.23 9.03
CA ALA A 40 -11.61 -17.25 8.90
C ALA A 40 -12.27 -16.36 9.98
N ASP A 41 -13.30 -15.60 9.61
CA ASP A 41 -14.16 -14.90 10.56
C ASP A 41 -15.06 -15.90 11.27
N TYR A 42 -14.89 -16.08 12.60
CA TYR A 42 -15.64 -17.08 13.37
C TYR A 42 -17.15 -16.86 13.23
N LYS A 43 -17.62 -15.64 13.45
CA LYS A 43 -19.04 -15.33 13.47
C LYS A 43 -19.71 -15.58 12.12
N ASP A 44 -19.11 -15.04 11.03
CA ASP A 44 -19.66 -15.23 9.68
C ASP A 44 -19.76 -16.71 9.29
N PHE A 45 -18.81 -17.55 9.70
CA PHE A 45 -18.83 -18.99 9.39
C PHE A 45 -19.69 -19.80 10.35
N SER A 46 -19.84 -19.40 11.62
CA SER A 46 -20.81 -19.98 12.56
C SER A 46 -22.24 -19.74 12.07
N ASP A 47 -22.55 -18.52 11.62
CA ASP A 47 -23.86 -18.20 11.01
C ASP A 47 -24.16 -19.09 9.80
N ILE A 48 -23.15 -19.40 8.96
CA ILE A 48 -23.31 -20.32 7.83
C ILE A 48 -23.49 -21.76 8.30
N ALA A 49 -22.77 -22.19 9.33
CA ALA A 49 -22.96 -23.54 9.91
C ALA A 49 -24.39 -23.73 10.39
N LEU A 50 -24.95 -22.71 11.06
CA LEU A 50 -26.32 -22.70 11.52
C LEU A 50 -27.31 -22.77 10.36
N GLN A 51 -27.12 -21.94 9.31
CA GLN A 51 -28.00 -21.93 8.12
C GLN A 51 -27.96 -23.24 7.33
N LEU A 52 -26.81 -23.91 7.32
CA LEU A 52 -26.61 -25.21 6.64
C LEU A 52 -26.96 -26.40 7.54
N ASN A 53 -27.30 -26.14 8.80
CA ASN A 53 -27.59 -27.18 9.83
C ASN A 53 -26.43 -28.19 9.94
N ILE A 54 -25.19 -27.71 10.00
CA ILE A 54 -24.00 -28.52 10.22
C ILE A 54 -23.30 -28.10 11.52
N PRO A 55 -22.69 -29.05 12.25
CA PRO A 55 -21.93 -28.71 13.46
C PRO A 55 -20.76 -27.78 13.15
N GLU A 56 -20.47 -26.83 14.04
CA GLU A 56 -19.34 -25.88 13.88
C GLU A 56 -18.00 -26.59 13.71
N LYS A 57 -17.81 -27.72 14.41
CA LYS A 57 -16.61 -28.54 14.25
C LYS A 57 -16.46 -29.12 12.85
N GLU A 58 -17.56 -29.48 12.18
CA GLU A 58 -17.54 -29.91 10.78
C GLU A 58 -17.20 -28.75 9.86
N MET A 59 -17.78 -27.57 10.09
CA MET A 59 -17.46 -26.35 9.39
C MET A 59 -15.95 -26.03 9.53
N ALA A 60 -15.42 -26.05 10.73
CA ALA A 60 -14.01 -25.83 11.01
C ALA A 60 -13.11 -26.82 10.26
N ASN A 61 -13.48 -28.10 10.25
CA ASN A 61 -12.73 -29.14 9.52
C ASN A 61 -12.71 -28.88 7.99
N LYS A 62 -13.82 -28.43 7.40
CA LYS A 62 -13.89 -28.05 5.98
C LYS A 62 -12.99 -26.83 5.67
N LEU A 63 -12.97 -25.83 6.55
CA LEU A 63 -12.11 -24.64 6.44
C LEU A 63 -10.63 -25.02 6.55
N ILE A 64 -10.23 -25.77 7.57
CA ILE A 64 -8.86 -26.25 7.78
C ILE A 64 -8.40 -27.11 6.59
N GLY A 65 -9.25 -28.03 6.13
CA GLY A 65 -8.98 -28.89 4.97
C GLY A 65 -8.78 -28.08 3.67
N SER A 66 -9.44 -26.92 3.53
CA SER A 66 -9.25 -26.01 2.40
C SER A 66 -7.96 -25.20 2.49
N GLY A 67 -7.42 -24.97 3.69
CA GLY A 67 -6.17 -24.24 3.90
C GLY A 67 -6.25 -23.05 4.87
N VAL A 68 -7.36 -22.87 5.57
CA VAL A 68 -7.44 -21.89 6.65
C VAL A 68 -6.50 -22.31 7.78
N THR A 69 -5.70 -21.36 8.26
CA THR A 69 -4.71 -21.62 9.33
C THR A 69 -5.16 -21.12 10.69
N SER A 70 -5.99 -20.09 10.71
CA SER A 70 -6.35 -19.38 11.93
C SER A 70 -7.81 -18.97 11.92
N ILE A 71 -8.35 -18.73 13.10
CA ILE A 71 -9.71 -18.22 13.28
C ILE A 71 -9.68 -16.87 13.99
N ALA A 72 -10.52 -15.94 13.55
CA ALA A 72 -10.68 -14.64 14.20
C ALA A 72 -11.94 -14.64 15.05
N ILE A 73 -11.80 -14.23 16.31
CA ILE A 73 -12.90 -14.01 17.25
C ILE A 73 -13.10 -12.52 17.49
N SER A 74 -14.34 -12.06 17.51
CA SER A 74 -14.71 -10.67 17.73
C SER A 74 -15.31 -10.49 19.10
N GLU A 75 -15.17 -9.31 19.69
CA GLU A 75 -15.83 -8.98 20.94
C GLU A 75 -17.35 -9.12 20.82
N GLU A 76 -17.99 -9.68 21.83
CA GLU A 76 -19.45 -9.71 21.92
C GLU A 76 -20.03 -8.29 22.02
N ARG A 77 -21.27 -8.13 21.57
CA ARG A 77 -22.02 -6.87 21.64
C ARG A 77 -23.40 -7.13 22.26
N LEU A 78 -23.98 -6.10 22.87
CA LEU A 78 -25.32 -6.24 23.44
C LEU A 78 -26.36 -6.72 22.41
N LEU A 79 -26.22 -6.26 21.15
CA LEU A 79 -27.13 -6.70 20.08
C LEU A 79 -26.92 -8.19 19.76
N ASP A 80 -25.70 -8.67 19.72
CA ASP A 80 -25.36 -10.07 19.45
C ASP A 80 -25.92 -10.97 20.57
N MET A 81 -25.68 -10.61 21.83
CA MET A 81 -26.22 -11.32 23.00
C MET A 81 -27.73 -11.35 23.04
N LYS A 82 -28.41 -10.28 22.58
CA LYS A 82 -29.86 -10.24 22.41
C LYS A 82 -30.33 -11.23 21.34
N ASP A 83 -29.68 -11.24 20.18
CA ASP A 83 -30.04 -12.10 19.05
C ASP A 83 -29.80 -13.59 19.38
N GLU A 84 -28.83 -13.89 20.23
CA GLU A 84 -28.55 -15.22 20.78
C GLU A 84 -29.49 -15.60 21.95
N GLY A 85 -30.35 -14.70 22.41
CA GLY A 85 -31.27 -14.95 23.51
C GLY A 85 -30.64 -14.95 24.91
N LYS A 86 -29.39 -14.46 25.05
CA LYS A 86 -28.68 -14.37 26.34
C LYS A 86 -29.24 -13.25 27.23
N LEU A 87 -29.86 -12.22 26.64
CA LEU A 87 -30.47 -11.09 27.34
C LEU A 87 -31.57 -10.44 26.51
N LEU A 88 -32.34 -9.55 27.17
CA LEU A 88 -33.30 -8.67 26.51
C LEU A 88 -32.77 -7.24 26.54
N LEU A 89 -32.92 -6.49 25.43
CA LEU A 89 -32.45 -5.14 25.28
C LEU A 89 -33.62 -4.22 24.92
N TYR A 90 -33.84 -3.19 25.73
CA TYR A 90 -34.92 -2.22 25.57
C TYR A 90 -34.40 -0.77 25.68
N SER A 91 -35.11 0.14 25.05
CA SER A 91 -34.92 1.57 25.31
C SER A 91 -35.60 1.96 26.64
N GLY A 92 -35.13 3.04 27.27
CA GLY A 92 -35.81 3.53 28.48
C GLY A 92 -37.27 3.94 28.24
N VAL A 93 -37.63 4.33 26.99
CA VAL A 93 -39.02 4.65 26.64
C VAL A 93 -39.93 3.44 26.78
N ASP A 94 -39.41 2.25 26.54
CA ASP A 94 -40.18 1.01 26.63
C ASP A 94 -40.50 0.62 28.09
N LEU A 95 -39.84 1.25 29.07
CA LEU A 95 -39.98 0.91 30.49
C LEU A 95 -41.45 1.00 30.97
N ASN A 96 -42.19 1.98 30.46
CA ASN A 96 -43.60 2.16 30.78
C ASN A 96 -44.47 0.98 30.25
N TYR A 97 -44.12 0.48 29.06
CA TYR A 97 -44.84 -0.69 28.48
C TYR A 97 -44.45 -1.99 29.15
N LEU A 98 -43.16 -2.10 29.55
CA LEU A 98 -42.66 -3.30 30.23
C LEU A 98 -43.26 -3.52 31.58
N ASN A 99 -43.55 -2.45 32.34
CA ASN A 99 -44.29 -2.57 33.65
C ASN A 99 -45.67 -3.18 33.54
N VAL A 100 -46.30 -3.17 32.34
CA VAL A 100 -47.63 -3.72 32.10
C VAL A 100 -47.55 -5.17 31.61
N HIS A 101 -46.42 -5.58 30.99
CA HIS A 101 -46.30 -6.86 30.30
C HIS A 101 -45.27 -7.81 30.89
N PHE A 102 -44.49 -7.36 31.90
CA PHE A 102 -43.53 -8.25 32.55
C PHE A 102 -44.23 -9.32 33.39
N ASN A 103 -43.73 -10.52 33.30
CA ASN A 103 -44.00 -11.54 34.31
C ASN A 103 -43.59 -11.02 35.70
N ASN A 104 -44.21 -11.49 36.74
CA ASN A 104 -44.02 -11.05 38.14
C ASN A 104 -42.55 -11.07 38.62
N GLU A 105 -41.68 -11.81 37.93
CA GLU A 105 -40.23 -11.92 38.26
C GLU A 105 -39.39 -10.66 37.96
N TYR A 106 -39.80 -9.82 36.99
CA TYR A 106 -39.08 -8.60 36.67
C TYR A 106 -39.81 -7.32 37.12
N SER A 107 -41.00 -7.43 37.64
CA SER A 107 -41.83 -6.27 37.98
C SER A 107 -41.22 -5.39 39.08
N SER A 108 -40.56 -5.99 40.08
CA SER A 108 -39.85 -5.26 41.14
C SER A 108 -38.62 -4.53 40.61
N LEU A 109 -37.83 -5.18 39.74
CA LEU A 109 -36.64 -4.61 39.15
C LEU A 109 -37.00 -3.45 38.18
N ALA A 110 -38.04 -3.61 37.36
CA ALA A 110 -38.53 -2.56 36.46
C ALA A 110 -39.09 -1.37 37.24
N THR A 111 -39.80 -1.60 38.35
CA THR A 111 -40.28 -0.54 39.24
C THR A 111 -39.14 0.19 39.92
N SER A 112 -38.12 -0.50 40.40
CA SER A 112 -36.92 0.09 40.99
C SER A 112 -36.16 0.95 39.95
N ALA A 113 -35.99 0.44 38.73
CA ALA A 113 -35.36 1.14 37.65
C ALA A 113 -36.12 2.45 37.25
N LYS A 114 -37.48 2.35 37.15
CA LYS A 114 -38.34 3.51 36.89
C LYS A 114 -38.22 4.55 37.98
N SER A 115 -38.36 4.14 39.27
CA SER A 115 -38.24 5.03 40.42
C SER A 115 -36.88 5.74 40.43
N TYR A 116 -35.81 5.03 40.09
CA TYR A 116 -34.48 5.65 39.98
C TYR A 116 -34.40 6.71 38.90
N LEU A 117 -34.95 6.48 37.71
CA LEU A 117 -34.96 7.46 36.62
C LEU A 117 -35.75 8.70 36.99
N ASP A 118 -36.95 8.53 37.58
CA ASP A 118 -37.82 9.63 37.97
C ASP A 118 -37.18 10.47 39.10
N ASN A 119 -36.61 9.84 40.11
CA ASN A 119 -35.96 10.53 41.23
C ASN A 119 -34.68 11.31 40.81
N ASN A 120 -33.97 10.85 39.82
CA ASN A 120 -32.76 11.53 39.32
C ASN A 120 -32.99 12.38 38.05
N LEU A 121 -34.26 12.57 37.64
CA LEU A 121 -34.65 13.36 36.48
C LEU A 121 -33.90 12.96 35.18
N ILE A 122 -33.65 11.66 35.02
CA ILE A 122 -32.95 11.11 33.85
C ILE A 122 -33.95 10.92 32.70
N PRO A 123 -33.70 11.52 31.52
CA PRO A 123 -34.59 11.37 30.35
C PRO A 123 -34.66 9.90 29.88
N TYR A 124 -35.83 9.36 29.80
CA TYR A 124 -36.08 7.97 29.34
C TYR A 124 -35.51 7.70 27.93
N SER A 125 -35.53 8.71 27.05
CA SER A 125 -34.98 8.61 25.69
C SER A 125 -33.44 8.42 25.66
N ASN A 126 -32.75 8.72 26.76
CA ASN A 126 -31.29 8.59 26.85
C ASN A 126 -30.86 7.40 27.70
N VAL A 127 -31.70 6.40 27.86
CA VAL A 127 -31.41 5.21 28.69
C VAL A 127 -31.62 3.94 27.89
N THR A 128 -30.76 2.97 28.14
CA THR A 128 -30.87 1.59 27.66
C THR A 128 -31.02 0.65 28.85
N LEU A 129 -31.98 -0.26 28.76
CA LEU A 129 -32.17 -1.32 29.74
C LEU A 129 -31.65 -2.65 29.21
N VAL A 130 -30.94 -3.36 30.06
CA VAL A 130 -30.43 -4.71 29.80
C VAL A 130 -31.04 -5.62 30.86
N LEU A 131 -31.83 -6.60 30.45
CA LEU A 131 -32.49 -7.55 31.34
C LEU A 131 -31.98 -8.96 31.08
N GLY A 132 -31.74 -9.72 32.12
CA GLY A 132 -31.33 -11.11 32.01
C GLY A 132 -31.63 -11.91 33.28
N ASN A 133 -31.48 -13.21 33.16
CA ASN A 133 -31.74 -14.19 34.21
C ASN A 133 -30.60 -15.17 34.46
N ASN A 134 -29.40 -14.82 34.00
CA ASN A 134 -28.19 -15.66 34.13
C ASN A 134 -27.11 -14.91 34.91
N GLU A 135 -26.56 -15.52 35.93
CA GLU A 135 -25.54 -14.91 36.79
C GLU A 135 -24.19 -14.71 36.08
N ASP A 136 -23.81 -15.64 35.20
CA ASP A 136 -22.56 -15.52 34.43
C ASP A 136 -22.64 -14.35 33.44
N THR A 137 -23.76 -14.22 32.72
CA THR A 137 -24.06 -13.09 31.87
C THR A 137 -24.03 -11.77 32.65
N TYR A 138 -24.65 -11.75 33.85
CA TYR A 138 -24.61 -10.55 34.71
C TYR A 138 -23.18 -10.14 35.07
N ASN A 139 -22.40 -11.11 35.57
CA ASN A 139 -21.01 -10.85 35.99
C ASN A 139 -20.14 -10.35 34.81
N PHE A 140 -20.30 -10.95 33.63
CA PHE A 140 -19.64 -10.50 32.41
C PHE A 140 -20.02 -9.03 32.05
N LEU A 141 -21.32 -8.74 32.02
CA LEU A 141 -21.82 -7.40 31.68
C LEU A 141 -21.35 -6.36 32.70
N ILE A 142 -21.45 -6.60 33.99
CA ILE A 142 -21.01 -5.64 35.02
C ILE A 142 -19.51 -5.35 34.89
N ASN A 143 -18.70 -6.39 34.68
CA ASN A 143 -17.26 -6.19 34.48
C ASN A 143 -16.96 -5.39 33.19
N SER A 144 -17.63 -5.70 32.11
CA SER A 144 -17.48 -5.00 30.84
C SER A 144 -17.97 -3.54 30.94
N PHE A 145 -19.11 -3.29 31.61
CA PHE A 145 -19.70 -1.95 31.74
C PHE A 145 -18.88 -1.04 32.66
N LYS A 146 -18.19 -1.58 33.68
CA LYS A 146 -17.25 -0.81 34.51
C LYS A 146 -16.17 -0.12 33.68
N THR A 147 -15.77 -0.70 32.58
CA THR A 147 -14.74 -0.17 31.68
C THR A 147 -15.35 0.64 30.54
N ARG A 148 -16.37 0.12 29.86
CA ARG A 148 -16.98 0.73 28.66
C ARG A 148 -17.96 1.86 28.94
N PHE A 149 -18.66 1.75 30.09
CA PHE A 149 -19.74 2.70 30.47
C PHE A 149 -19.54 3.24 31.87
N ARG A 150 -18.35 3.75 32.18
CA ARG A 150 -17.97 4.26 33.49
C ARG A 150 -18.90 5.37 33.98
N GLY A 151 -19.38 5.22 35.22
CA GLY A 151 -20.18 6.21 35.90
C GLY A 151 -21.58 6.46 35.32
N ILE A 152 -21.97 5.67 34.31
CA ILE A 152 -23.30 5.79 33.67
C ILE A 152 -24.11 4.49 33.75
N THR A 153 -23.60 3.49 34.45
CA THR A 153 -24.24 2.19 34.62
C THR A 153 -24.74 2.04 36.05
N ILE A 154 -26.00 1.62 36.17
CA ILE A 154 -26.67 1.34 37.44
C ILE A 154 -27.34 -0.01 37.34
N ASP A 155 -27.19 -0.83 38.35
CA ASP A 155 -27.73 -2.20 38.35
C ASP A 155 -28.69 -2.47 39.50
N PHE A 156 -29.67 -3.31 39.21
CA PHE A 156 -30.63 -3.85 40.13
C PHE A 156 -30.61 -5.38 39.97
N LYS A 157 -30.42 -6.14 41.05
CA LYS A 157 -30.33 -7.58 41.01
C LYS A 157 -31.23 -8.19 42.11
N GLU A 158 -32.02 -9.22 41.75
CA GLU A 158 -32.82 -10.03 42.65
C GLU A 158 -32.65 -11.50 42.27
N GLY A 159 -31.97 -12.29 43.10
CA GLY A 159 -31.62 -13.67 42.76
C GLY A 159 -30.73 -13.73 41.51
N ASN A 160 -31.17 -14.50 40.53
CA ASN A 160 -30.49 -14.57 39.20
C ASN A 160 -30.98 -13.54 38.21
N ASN A 161 -32.09 -12.86 38.49
CA ASN A 161 -32.64 -11.84 37.62
C ASN A 161 -31.92 -10.51 37.82
N PHE A 162 -31.69 -9.78 36.74
CA PHE A 162 -31.04 -8.47 36.77
C PHE A 162 -31.64 -7.47 35.78
N CYS A 163 -31.63 -6.20 36.15
CA CYS A 163 -31.92 -5.07 35.31
C CYS A 163 -30.77 -4.06 35.38
N ILE A 164 -30.07 -3.84 34.30
CA ILE A 164 -28.97 -2.88 34.24
C ILE A 164 -29.40 -1.68 33.39
N LEU A 165 -29.30 -0.48 33.99
CA LEU A 165 -29.53 0.78 33.29
C LEU A 165 -28.22 1.35 32.79
N ILE A 166 -28.16 1.67 31.52
CA ILE A 166 -27.05 2.42 30.94
C ILE A 166 -27.60 3.81 30.55
N ASN A 167 -27.10 4.87 31.18
CA ASN A 167 -27.54 6.25 30.89
C ASN A 167 -26.95 6.74 29.55
N ARG A 168 -27.29 6.00 28.49
CA ARG A 168 -27.05 6.33 27.07
C ARG A 168 -28.13 5.67 26.21
N SER A 169 -28.45 6.32 25.10
CA SER A 169 -29.43 5.76 24.14
C SER A 169 -28.96 4.44 23.54
N MET A 170 -29.88 3.55 23.25
CA MET A 170 -29.64 2.20 22.74
C MET A 170 -28.78 2.18 21.47
N ASP A 171 -28.97 3.13 20.57
CA ASP A 171 -28.19 3.23 19.33
C ASP A 171 -26.69 3.48 19.56
N LYS A 172 -26.33 4.08 20.69
CA LYS A 172 -24.94 4.34 21.08
C LYS A 172 -24.26 3.18 21.80
N VAL A 173 -25.03 2.25 22.38
CA VAL A 173 -24.48 1.16 23.21
C VAL A 173 -24.63 -0.24 22.62
N LYS A 174 -25.68 -0.48 21.82
CA LYS A 174 -26.01 -1.83 21.30
C LYS A 174 -24.88 -2.49 20.48
N ASN A 175 -24.04 -1.66 19.82
CA ASN A 175 -22.96 -2.13 18.95
C ASN A 175 -21.55 -1.92 19.54
N VAL A 176 -21.44 -1.56 20.80
CA VAL A 176 -20.13 -1.42 21.47
C VAL A 176 -19.62 -2.80 21.84
N GLY A 177 -18.35 -3.07 21.52
CA GLY A 177 -17.69 -4.31 21.94
C GLY A 177 -17.56 -4.38 23.46
N LEU A 178 -17.85 -5.52 24.05
CA LEU A 178 -17.87 -5.74 25.49
C LEU A 178 -16.61 -6.44 26.02
N GLY A 179 -15.67 -6.75 25.15
CA GLY A 179 -14.45 -7.51 25.45
C GLY A 179 -14.57 -8.96 25.01
N LEU A 180 -13.50 -9.70 25.20
CA LEU A 180 -13.40 -11.13 24.93
C LEU A 180 -13.33 -11.89 26.26
N THR A 181 -14.05 -12.99 26.36
CA THR A 181 -14.04 -13.86 27.52
C THR A 181 -13.02 -15.00 27.35
N ASP A 182 -12.66 -15.66 28.43
CA ASP A 182 -11.88 -16.90 28.37
C ASP A 182 -12.64 -18.02 27.64
N GLU A 183 -13.96 -18.02 27.71
CA GLU A 183 -14.84 -18.98 27.02
C GLU A 183 -14.70 -18.84 25.50
N ASP A 184 -14.67 -17.61 24.94
CA ASP A 184 -14.45 -17.36 23.49
C ASP A 184 -13.16 -18.00 23.00
N PHE A 185 -12.07 -17.87 23.77
CA PHE A 185 -10.79 -18.49 23.43
C PHE A 185 -10.80 -20.02 23.56
N GLU A 186 -11.48 -20.54 24.55
CA GLU A 186 -11.59 -21.99 24.76
C GLU A 186 -12.44 -22.68 23.71
N GLU A 187 -13.54 -22.05 23.31
CA GLU A 187 -14.37 -22.51 22.18
C GLU A 187 -13.59 -22.50 20.87
N ALA A 188 -12.95 -21.39 20.56
CA ALA A 188 -12.11 -21.31 19.38
C ALA A 188 -10.98 -22.34 19.36
N THR A 189 -10.39 -22.65 20.54
CA THR A 189 -9.37 -23.71 20.69
C THR A 189 -9.92 -25.09 20.36
N LYS A 190 -11.13 -25.41 20.80
CA LYS A 190 -11.81 -26.69 20.53
C LYS A 190 -12.07 -26.94 19.05
N LEU A 191 -12.17 -25.86 18.23
CA LEU A 191 -12.32 -25.96 16.78
C LEU A 191 -11.09 -26.52 16.08
N GLY A 192 -9.89 -26.39 16.67
CA GLY A 192 -8.66 -27.04 16.19
C GLY A 192 -7.87 -26.23 15.17
N PHE A 193 -8.05 -24.92 15.10
CA PHE A 193 -7.18 -24.05 14.32
C PHE A 193 -5.81 -23.86 14.98
N ASN A 194 -4.79 -23.56 14.17
CA ASN A 194 -3.40 -23.40 14.65
C ASN A 194 -3.21 -22.12 15.48
N ASN A 195 -4.02 -21.11 15.25
CA ASN A 195 -3.91 -19.82 15.91
C ASN A 195 -5.28 -19.14 16.03
N ILE A 196 -5.45 -18.36 17.08
CA ILE A 196 -6.63 -17.53 17.32
C ILE A 196 -6.21 -16.07 17.18
N ILE A 197 -7.00 -15.28 16.49
CA ILE A 197 -6.75 -13.86 16.27
C ILE A 197 -7.91 -13.05 16.84
N PRO A 198 -7.73 -12.41 18.01
CA PRO A 198 -8.75 -11.53 18.58
C PRO A 198 -8.90 -10.24 17.75
N ARG A 199 -10.16 -9.83 17.56
CA ARG A 199 -10.55 -8.55 17.00
C ARG A 199 -11.02 -7.64 18.12
N VAL A 200 -10.13 -6.75 18.55
CA VAL A 200 -10.34 -5.88 19.71
C VAL A 200 -10.88 -4.54 19.26
N GLU A 201 -11.94 -4.05 19.92
CA GLU A 201 -12.55 -2.75 19.68
C GLU A 201 -11.95 -1.68 20.60
N ASN A 202 -11.92 -0.43 20.12
CA ASN A 202 -11.53 0.71 20.92
C ASN A 202 -12.73 1.29 21.66
N HIS A 203 -12.50 1.79 22.86
CA HIS A 203 -13.46 2.59 23.62
C HIS A 203 -12.76 3.78 24.32
N GLU A 204 -13.53 4.72 24.83
CA GLU A 204 -12.98 5.89 25.53
C GLU A 204 -12.40 5.51 26.90
N GLY A 205 -11.30 6.14 27.28
CA GLY A 205 -10.73 6.05 28.63
C GLY A 205 -10.09 4.71 28.95
N ILE A 206 -9.48 4.02 27.99
CA ILE A 206 -8.69 2.80 28.24
C ILE A 206 -7.56 3.11 29.24
N THR A 207 -7.40 2.22 30.23
CA THR A 207 -6.38 2.35 31.26
C THR A 207 -5.23 1.36 31.08
N PRO A 208 -4.06 1.61 31.69
CA PRO A 208 -2.95 0.67 31.71
C PRO A 208 -3.34 -0.71 32.23
N GLU A 209 -4.24 -0.80 33.24
CA GLU A 209 -4.72 -2.05 33.82
C GLU A 209 -5.53 -2.87 32.80
N GLU A 210 -6.34 -2.21 31.96
CA GLU A 210 -7.07 -2.90 30.90
C GLU A 210 -6.12 -3.42 29.81
N VAL A 211 -5.09 -2.65 29.46
CA VAL A 211 -4.03 -3.11 28.55
C VAL A 211 -3.31 -4.33 29.16
N ASP A 212 -3.01 -4.31 30.44
CA ASP A 212 -2.37 -5.42 31.14
C ASP A 212 -3.26 -6.66 31.21
N SER A 213 -4.55 -6.49 31.39
CA SER A 213 -5.54 -7.57 31.35
C SER A 213 -5.60 -8.21 29.95
N LEU A 214 -5.75 -7.41 28.89
CA LEU A 214 -5.73 -7.90 27.52
C LEU A 214 -4.41 -8.63 27.20
N TYR A 215 -3.27 -8.02 27.56
CA TYR A 215 -1.97 -8.64 27.34
C TYR A 215 -1.82 -9.99 28.04
N SER A 216 -2.29 -10.10 29.29
CA SER A 216 -2.27 -11.34 30.06
C SER A 216 -3.14 -12.42 29.43
N GLN A 217 -4.33 -12.06 28.95
CA GLN A 217 -5.25 -12.96 28.26
C GLN A 217 -4.65 -13.47 26.95
N VAL A 218 -4.15 -12.60 26.08
CA VAL A 218 -3.53 -13.01 24.80
C VAL A 218 -2.29 -13.86 25.01
N LYS A 219 -1.52 -13.61 26.10
CA LYS A 219 -0.38 -14.45 26.47
C LYS A 219 -0.81 -15.84 26.97
N LYS A 220 -1.85 -15.92 27.79
CA LYS A 220 -2.43 -17.18 28.28
C LYS A 220 -2.81 -18.12 27.14
N TYR A 221 -3.45 -17.57 26.09
CA TYR A 221 -3.89 -18.32 24.91
C TYR A 221 -2.88 -18.36 23.77
N LYS A 222 -1.63 -17.90 24.00
CA LYS A 222 -0.52 -17.90 23.04
C LYS A 222 -0.87 -17.18 21.73
N VAL A 223 -1.71 -16.16 21.81
CA VAL A 223 -2.05 -15.29 20.68
C VAL A 223 -0.81 -14.56 20.18
N ARG A 224 -0.61 -14.55 18.87
CA ARG A 224 0.53 -13.88 18.22
C ARG A 224 0.14 -12.63 17.48
N THR A 225 -1.12 -12.51 17.07
CA THR A 225 -1.58 -11.41 16.22
C THR A 225 -2.92 -10.89 16.76
N ILE A 226 -3.05 -9.56 16.76
CA ILE A 226 -4.29 -8.86 17.10
C ILE A 226 -4.71 -8.01 15.89
N ILE A 227 -5.99 -8.01 15.57
CA ILE A 227 -6.63 -7.12 14.61
C ILE A 227 -7.50 -6.14 15.39
N PHE A 228 -7.29 -4.83 15.19
CA PHE A 228 -8.21 -3.86 15.77
C PHE A 228 -9.44 -3.70 14.88
N ALA A 229 -10.61 -3.73 15.50
CA ALA A 229 -11.89 -3.51 14.82
C ALA A 229 -12.24 -2.00 14.82
N GLY A 230 -13.08 -1.61 13.87
CA GLY A 230 -13.52 -0.21 13.76
C GLY A 230 -12.50 0.74 13.13
N VAL A 231 -12.73 2.04 13.36
CA VAL A 231 -12.00 3.14 12.72
C VAL A 231 -10.85 3.72 13.57
N THR A 232 -10.65 3.18 14.77
CA THR A 232 -9.59 3.59 15.70
C THR A 232 -8.89 2.35 16.25
N VAL A 233 -7.59 2.44 16.53
CA VAL A 233 -6.87 1.38 17.21
C VAL A 233 -7.17 1.42 18.72
N PHE A 234 -7.08 0.27 19.38
CA PHE A 234 -7.23 0.16 20.82
C PHE A 234 -6.24 1.08 21.56
N GLY A 235 -6.73 1.86 22.50
CA GLY A 235 -5.95 2.86 23.23
C GLY A 235 -5.85 4.22 22.56
N GLN A 236 -6.49 4.45 21.40
CA GLN A 236 -6.57 5.77 20.81
C GLN A 236 -7.63 6.60 21.51
N ASP A 237 -7.19 7.63 22.22
CA ASP A 237 -8.05 8.63 22.82
C ASP A 237 -7.87 9.99 22.12
N TYR A 238 -8.97 10.70 21.89
CA TYR A 238 -8.97 12.04 21.29
C TYR A 238 -8.51 13.13 22.27
N GLN A 239 -8.54 12.83 23.57
CA GLN A 239 -8.13 13.75 24.64
C GLN A 239 -6.69 13.55 25.10
N ASP A 240 -6.08 12.39 24.74
CA ASP A 240 -4.68 12.09 25.06
C ASP A 240 -3.74 12.66 23.99
N GLU A 241 -3.38 13.96 24.12
CA GLU A 241 -2.41 14.61 23.22
C GLU A 241 -1.01 13.98 23.28
N LYS A 242 -0.66 13.31 24.37
CA LYS A 242 0.66 12.70 24.57
C LYS A 242 0.76 11.26 24.10
N GLU A 243 -0.37 10.66 23.70
CA GLU A 243 -0.45 9.28 23.24
C GLU A 243 0.15 8.26 24.25
N GLU A 244 0.01 8.53 25.58
CA GLU A 244 0.65 7.73 26.63
C GLU A 244 0.18 6.28 26.63
N ILE A 245 -1.11 6.06 26.41
CA ILE A 245 -1.68 4.69 26.35
C ILE A 245 -1.20 3.95 25.07
N LEU A 246 -1.17 4.63 23.90
CA LEU A 246 -0.64 4.02 22.67
C LEU A 246 0.83 3.64 22.80
N LYS A 247 1.61 4.49 23.49
CA LYS A 247 3.01 4.22 23.77
C LYS A 247 3.15 3.01 24.69
N PHE A 248 2.37 2.94 25.77
CA PHE A 248 2.36 1.81 26.70
C PHE A 248 2.01 0.49 25.98
N ILE A 249 0.96 0.49 25.15
CA ILE A 249 0.57 -0.68 24.34
C ILE A 249 1.71 -1.08 23.41
N GLY A 250 2.29 -0.12 22.64
CA GLY A 250 3.35 -0.39 21.68
C GLY A 250 4.60 -0.99 22.30
N GLU A 251 5.05 -0.42 23.43
CA GLU A 251 6.19 -0.93 24.19
C GLU A 251 5.94 -2.32 24.75
N LYS A 252 4.72 -2.59 25.27
CA LYS A 252 4.34 -3.87 25.83
C LYS A 252 4.24 -4.96 24.78
N PHE A 253 3.66 -4.66 23.62
CA PHE A 253 3.50 -5.62 22.51
C PHE A 253 4.82 -5.94 21.80
N SER A 254 5.82 -5.04 21.87
CA SER A 254 7.14 -5.26 21.27
C SER A 254 8.13 -5.98 22.17
N GLN A 255 7.72 -6.44 23.37
CA GLN A 255 8.60 -7.19 24.28
C GLN A 255 9.00 -8.54 23.66
N THR A 256 10.30 -8.86 23.72
CA THR A 256 10.91 -10.00 23.03
C THR A 256 10.35 -11.37 23.45
N ASP A 257 9.81 -11.50 24.65
CA ASP A 257 9.32 -12.78 25.18
C ASP A 257 7.92 -13.15 24.69
N ALA A 258 7.17 -12.17 24.18
CA ALA A 258 5.82 -12.36 23.65
C ALA A 258 5.49 -11.26 22.63
N GLU A 259 6.24 -11.23 21.53
CA GLU A 259 6.01 -10.28 20.45
C GLU A 259 4.59 -10.45 19.89
N ILE A 260 3.73 -9.46 20.13
CA ILE A 260 2.37 -9.41 19.63
C ILE A 260 2.32 -8.54 18.39
N ILE A 261 1.97 -9.13 17.27
CA ILE A 261 1.87 -8.48 15.97
C ILE A 261 0.53 -7.74 15.91
N THR A 262 0.56 -6.46 15.59
CA THR A 262 -0.65 -5.71 15.27
C THR A 262 -0.87 -5.67 13.76
N ALA A 263 -2.09 -6.07 13.33
CA ALA A 263 -2.43 -6.13 11.92
C ALA A 263 -2.98 -4.78 11.42
N ILE A 264 -2.42 -4.30 10.31
CA ILE A 264 -2.83 -3.06 9.63
C ILE A 264 -3.83 -3.40 8.54
N ILE A 265 -5.04 -2.84 8.59
CA ILE A 265 -6.07 -3.07 7.58
C ILE A 265 -5.68 -2.38 6.27
N GLU A 266 -5.48 -3.16 5.21
CA GLU A 266 -5.15 -2.66 3.87
C GLU A 266 -6.41 -2.56 3.02
N LYS A 267 -6.78 -1.33 2.62
CA LYS A 267 -7.84 -1.07 1.64
C LYS A 267 -7.24 -0.56 0.33
N PRO A 268 -7.62 -1.11 -0.84
CA PRO A 268 -7.04 -0.73 -2.12
C PRO A 268 -7.27 0.73 -2.50
N ALA A 269 -8.43 1.27 -2.15
CA ALA A 269 -8.91 2.58 -2.58
C ALA A 269 -8.36 3.75 -1.76
N GLU A 270 -7.87 3.51 -0.55
CA GLU A 270 -7.55 4.58 0.38
C GLU A 270 -6.08 4.98 0.33
N THR A 271 -5.84 6.28 0.33
CA THR A 271 -4.50 6.85 0.25
C THR A 271 -3.83 6.98 1.60
N ASP A 272 -4.58 7.15 2.68
CA ASP A 272 -4.05 7.34 4.03
C ASP A 272 -4.62 6.30 5.01
N LEU A 273 -3.75 5.62 5.75
CA LEU A 273 -4.16 4.62 6.74
C LEU A 273 -4.79 5.25 7.99
N GLU A 274 -4.48 6.50 8.32
CA GLU A 274 -5.13 7.20 9.42
C GLU A 274 -6.63 7.45 9.16
N THR A 275 -7.05 7.52 7.90
CA THR A 275 -8.47 7.59 7.55
C THR A 275 -9.18 6.24 7.68
N ILE A 276 -8.41 5.15 7.64
CA ILE A 276 -8.92 3.77 7.81
C ILE A 276 -8.97 3.42 9.30
N GLN A 277 -7.84 3.63 9.99
CA GLN A 277 -7.68 3.38 11.43
C GLN A 277 -6.81 4.46 12.06
N ARG A 278 -7.44 5.34 12.82
CA ARG A 278 -6.73 6.40 13.54
C ARG A 278 -5.86 5.83 14.65
N GLY A 279 -4.68 6.42 14.86
CA GLY A 279 -3.70 5.99 15.85
C GLY A 279 -2.77 4.87 15.39
N ILE A 280 -3.02 4.28 14.21
CA ILE A 280 -2.21 3.14 13.72
C ILE A 280 -0.76 3.53 13.45
N LYS A 281 -0.48 4.78 13.04
CA LYS A 281 0.89 5.27 12.79
C LYS A 281 1.70 5.36 14.07
N SER A 282 1.10 5.96 15.09
CA SER A 282 1.72 6.14 16.41
C SER A 282 1.98 4.78 17.06
N LEU A 283 0.97 3.93 17.10
CA LEU A 283 1.11 2.58 17.65
C LEU A 283 2.20 1.78 16.93
N SER A 284 2.23 1.80 15.60
CA SER A 284 3.26 1.10 14.82
C SER A 284 4.67 1.61 15.12
N LYS A 285 4.83 2.91 15.33
CA LYS A 285 6.11 3.50 15.73
C LYS A 285 6.54 3.03 17.12
N TYR A 286 5.62 3.03 18.09
CA TYR A 286 5.90 2.61 19.46
C TYR A 286 6.15 1.09 19.58
N SER A 287 5.54 0.27 18.70
CA SER A 287 5.79 -1.17 18.62
C SER A 287 6.97 -1.56 17.73
N ASN A 288 7.89 -0.63 17.40
CA ASN A 288 9.04 -0.89 16.51
C ASN A 288 8.66 -1.51 15.15
N TYR A 289 7.48 -1.15 14.64
CA TYR A 289 6.94 -1.68 13.37
C TYR A 289 6.77 -3.21 13.35
N VAL A 290 6.51 -3.82 14.51
CA VAL A 290 6.10 -5.22 14.62
C VAL A 290 4.65 -5.34 14.15
N ASN A 291 4.47 -5.04 12.87
CA ASN A 291 3.17 -4.99 12.21
C ASN A 291 3.16 -5.88 10.98
N THR A 292 1.97 -6.34 10.64
CA THR A 292 1.71 -7.01 9.37
C THR A 292 0.46 -6.41 8.72
N LYS A 293 0.26 -6.68 7.43
CA LYS A 293 -0.94 -6.18 6.73
C LYS A 293 -1.99 -7.26 6.62
N VAL A 294 -3.23 -6.89 6.89
CA VAL A 294 -4.42 -7.73 6.70
C VAL A 294 -5.29 -7.16 5.57
N TYR A 295 -5.77 -8.03 4.71
CA TYR A 295 -6.74 -7.70 3.67
C TYR A 295 -8.04 -8.47 3.91
N SER A 296 -9.14 -7.73 3.95
CA SER A 296 -10.50 -8.27 3.98
C SER A 296 -11.32 -7.63 2.86
N ALA A 297 -12.07 -8.44 2.12
CA ALA A 297 -13.08 -7.94 1.21
C ALA A 297 -14.30 -7.50 2.02
N ASP A 298 -14.86 -6.32 1.70
CA ASP A 298 -16.11 -5.87 2.31
C ASP A 298 -17.33 -6.60 1.73
N LEU A 299 -18.47 -6.51 2.40
CA LEU A 299 -19.69 -7.21 2.01
C LEU A 299 -20.13 -6.83 0.57
N ALA A 300 -20.03 -5.56 0.20
CA ALA A 300 -20.41 -5.11 -1.14
C ALA A 300 -19.53 -5.71 -2.24
N GLN A 301 -18.27 -5.98 -1.93
CA GLN A 301 -17.35 -6.71 -2.82
C GLN A 301 -17.70 -8.20 -2.86
N LEU A 302 -17.97 -8.83 -1.71
CA LEU A 302 -18.31 -10.26 -1.61
C LEU A 302 -19.62 -10.61 -2.34
N GLN A 303 -20.55 -9.65 -2.42
CA GLN A 303 -21.78 -9.80 -3.20
C GLN A 303 -21.56 -9.78 -4.72
N LYS A 304 -20.46 -9.19 -5.19
CA LYS A 304 -20.17 -9.02 -6.64
C LYS A 304 -19.10 -9.97 -7.16
N LEU A 305 -18.19 -10.42 -6.32
CA LEU A 305 -17.04 -11.21 -6.74
C LEU A 305 -17.42 -12.66 -7.06
N THR A 306 -16.77 -13.19 -8.10
CA THR A 306 -16.68 -14.64 -8.30
C THR A 306 -15.55 -15.20 -7.45
N TYR A 307 -15.46 -16.53 -7.31
CA TYR A 307 -14.35 -17.13 -6.55
C TYR A 307 -12.99 -16.82 -7.24
N GLU A 308 -12.94 -16.83 -8.59
CA GLU A 308 -11.74 -16.44 -9.34
C GLU A 308 -11.35 -14.98 -9.05
N GLY A 309 -12.32 -14.08 -9.09
CA GLY A 309 -12.11 -12.66 -8.79
C GLY A 309 -11.57 -12.43 -7.37
N LEU A 310 -12.03 -13.22 -6.41
CA LEU A 310 -11.54 -13.19 -5.03
C LEU A 310 -10.09 -13.69 -4.94
N VAL A 311 -9.76 -14.81 -5.59
CA VAL A 311 -8.39 -15.35 -5.68
C VAL A 311 -7.42 -14.35 -6.31
N GLU A 312 -7.85 -13.66 -7.37
CA GLU A 312 -7.05 -12.62 -8.01
C GLU A 312 -6.80 -11.42 -7.10
N GLN A 313 -7.84 -10.97 -6.36
CA GLN A 313 -7.67 -9.89 -5.40
C GLN A 313 -6.70 -10.27 -4.27
N TRP A 314 -6.82 -11.47 -3.73
CA TRP A 314 -5.92 -12.00 -2.72
C TRP A 314 -4.49 -12.14 -3.26
N GLY A 315 -4.31 -12.67 -4.46
CA GLY A 315 -3.01 -12.79 -5.11
C GLY A 315 -2.32 -11.43 -5.27
N ARG A 316 -3.05 -10.39 -5.70
CA ARG A 316 -2.53 -9.02 -5.78
C ARG A 316 -2.24 -8.41 -4.41
N ALA A 317 -3.07 -8.71 -3.41
CA ALA A 317 -2.83 -8.24 -2.05
C ALA A 317 -1.50 -8.78 -1.49
N ILE A 318 -1.24 -10.06 -1.67
CA ILE A 318 -0.02 -10.72 -1.22
C ILE A 318 1.20 -10.19 -2.00
N SER A 319 1.16 -10.25 -3.34
CA SER A 319 2.33 -10.00 -4.19
C SER A 319 2.66 -8.51 -4.32
N GLN A 320 1.66 -7.64 -4.48
CA GLN A 320 1.87 -6.22 -4.83
C GLN A 320 1.70 -5.26 -3.65
N ARG A 321 0.97 -5.67 -2.59
CA ARG A 321 0.68 -4.81 -1.44
C ARG A 321 1.33 -5.28 -0.13
N ASN A 322 2.10 -6.37 -0.21
CA ASN A 322 2.79 -6.95 0.94
C ASN A 322 1.86 -7.36 2.08
N VAL A 323 0.65 -7.85 1.74
CA VAL A 323 -0.30 -8.42 2.69
C VAL A 323 0.17 -9.81 3.12
N ARG A 324 0.05 -10.12 4.40
CA ARG A 324 0.42 -11.43 4.96
C ARG A 324 -0.71 -12.10 5.72
N ILE A 325 -1.81 -11.41 5.95
CA ILE A 325 -3.04 -11.98 6.52
C ILE A 325 -4.17 -11.79 5.52
N LEU A 326 -4.76 -12.88 5.09
CA LEU A 326 -6.01 -12.90 4.33
C LEU A 326 -7.16 -13.16 5.31
N TYR A 327 -7.94 -12.12 5.59
CA TYR A 327 -9.13 -12.23 6.42
C TYR A 327 -10.30 -12.66 5.55
N VAL A 328 -10.71 -13.91 5.70
CA VAL A 328 -11.70 -14.55 4.83
C VAL A 328 -13.07 -14.44 5.45
N ARG A 329 -13.99 -13.88 4.68
CA ARG A 329 -15.42 -13.91 4.89
C ARG A 329 -16.08 -14.67 3.74
N PRO A 330 -17.22 -15.31 3.94
CA PRO A 330 -17.87 -16.08 2.88
C PRO A 330 -18.36 -15.18 1.74
N LEU A 331 -18.32 -15.70 0.53
CA LEU A 331 -18.99 -15.07 -0.61
C LEU A 331 -20.48 -14.96 -0.33
N ALA A 332 -21.10 -13.87 -0.77
CA ALA A 332 -22.50 -13.55 -0.47
C ALA A 332 -23.28 -13.12 -1.72
N LYS A 333 -23.08 -13.82 -2.84
CA LYS A 333 -23.80 -13.54 -4.08
C LYS A 333 -25.29 -13.85 -3.92
N ALA A 334 -26.13 -12.85 -4.19
CA ALA A 334 -27.58 -12.97 -4.06
C ALA A 334 -28.22 -14.02 -4.99
N GLU A 335 -27.58 -14.27 -6.15
CA GLU A 335 -28.05 -15.24 -7.14
C GLU A 335 -27.73 -16.71 -6.78
N LYS A 336 -26.99 -16.93 -5.70
CA LYS A 336 -26.52 -18.26 -5.25
C LYS A 336 -27.05 -18.60 -3.87
N THR A 337 -27.24 -19.89 -3.65
CA THR A 337 -27.59 -20.40 -2.32
C THR A 337 -26.44 -20.24 -1.32
N VAL A 338 -26.72 -20.30 -0.04
CA VAL A 338 -25.70 -20.24 1.02
C VAL A 338 -24.67 -21.37 0.84
N SER A 339 -25.12 -22.58 0.52
CA SER A 339 -24.24 -23.72 0.25
C SER A 339 -23.31 -23.48 -0.92
N GLU A 340 -23.82 -22.95 -2.06
CA GLU A 340 -23.01 -22.64 -3.23
C GLU A 340 -21.98 -21.53 -2.95
N ASN A 341 -22.36 -20.50 -2.22
CA ASN A 341 -21.46 -19.42 -1.82
C ASN A 341 -20.34 -19.96 -0.90
N PHE A 342 -20.69 -20.84 0.03
CA PHE A 342 -19.74 -21.49 0.91
C PHE A 342 -18.76 -22.38 0.14
N GLU A 343 -19.25 -23.27 -0.71
CA GLU A 343 -18.38 -24.13 -1.56
C GLU A 343 -17.46 -23.30 -2.48
N ASN A 344 -17.96 -22.20 -3.07
CA ASN A 344 -17.12 -21.28 -3.85
C ASN A 344 -16.03 -20.61 -2.98
N THR A 345 -16.35 -20.31 -1.72
CA THR A 345 -15.37 -19.76 -0.77
C THR A 345 -14.28 -20.78 -0.46
N LEU A 346 -14.64 -22.04 -0.18
CA LEU A 346 -13.67 -23.13 0.04
C LEU A 346 -12.79 -23.35 -1.20
N LYS A 347 -13.38 -23.28 -2.41
CA LYS A 347 -12.64 -23.38 -3.66
C LYS A 347 -11.64 -22.23 -3.82
N ALA A 348 -12.04 -21.00 -3.52
CA ALA A 348 -11.15 -19.85 -3.54
C ALA A 348 -9.97 -20.01 -2.56
N ILE A 349 -10.22 -20.52 -1.36
CA ILE A 349 -9.19 -20.77 -0.35
C ILE A 349 -8.19 -21.85 -0.85
N LYS A 350 -8.67 -22.94 -1.42
CA LYS A 350 -7.81 -23.98 -1.98
C LYS A 350 -6.94 -23.44 -3.12
N GLU A 351 -7.50 -22.61 -3.98
CA GLU A 351 -6.76 -22.04 -5.11
C GLU A 351 -5.73 -21.01 -4.67
N ILE A 352 -6.05 -20.12 -3.72
CA ILE A 352 -5.07 -19.16 -3.20
C ILE A 352 -3.95 -19.86 -2.43
N LYS A 353 -4.21 -20.94 -1.70
CA LYS A 353 -3.20 -21.80 -1.06
C LYS A 353 -2.16 -22.28 -2.06
N ASN A 354 -2.61 -22.80 -3.21
CA ASN A 354 -1.73 -23.28 -4.27
C ASN A 354 -0.92 -22.13 -4.88
N ARG A 355 -1.56 -20.96 -5.07
CA ARG A 355 -0.92 -19.77 -5.62
C ARG A 355 0.12 -19.17 -4.67
N ILE A 356 -0.12 -19.20 -3.34
CA ILE A 356 0.86 -18.79 -2.31
C ILE A 356 2.14 -19.62 -2.46
N LYS A 357 2.01 -20.94 -2.59
CA LYS A 357 3.15 -21.84 -2.81
C LYS A 357 3.87 -21.55 -4.12
N TYR A 358 3.12 -21.31 -5.20
CA TYR A 358 3.68 -20.93 -6.51
C TYR A 358 4.47 -19.60 -6.45
N MET A 359 4.05 -18.64 -5.62
CA MET A 359 4.77 -17.38 -5.39
C MET A 359 6.02 -17.53 -4.50
N GLY A 360 6.40 -18.75 -4.07
CA GLY A 360 7.53 -18.99 -3.19
C GLY A 360 7.30 -18.54 -1.75
N MET A 361 6.03 -18.48 -1.33
CA MET A 361 5.61 -18.17 0.03
C MET A 361 5.06 -19.43 0.72
N GLU A 362 4.94 -19.40 2.03
CA GLU A 362 4.50 -20.50 2.86
C GLU A 362 3.23 -20.14 3.62
N LEU A 363 2.37 -21.14 3.86
CA LEU A 363 1.21 -20.99 4.74
C LEU A 363 1.63 -21.18 6.20
N GLY A 364 1.13 -20.30 7.04
CA GLY A 364 1.35 -20.38 8.48
C GLY A 364 1.13 -19.03 9.15
N ASN A 365 1.48 -18.92 10.42
CA ASN A 365 1.30 -17.69 11.18
C ASN A 365 2.12 -16.56 10.59
N ALA A 366 1.47 -15.45 10.28
CA ALA A 366 2.12 -14.25 9.76
C ALA A 366 3.15 -13.72 10.76
N LYS A 367 4.19 -13.08 10.22
CA LYS A 367 5.23 -12.42 11.02
C LYS A 367 5.15 -10.92 10.87
N GLY A 368 5.53 -10.19 11.91
CA GLY A 368 5.72 -8.75 11.82
C GLY A 368 6.90 -8.39 10.92
N LEU A 369 6.81 -7.27 10.22
CA LEU A 369 7.92 -6.78 9.38
C LEU A 369 9.13 -6.39 10.25
N GLY A 370 8.86 -5.77 11.41
CA GLY A 370 9.89 -5.19 12.25
C GLY A 370 10.51 -3.91 11.69
N SER A 371 11.45 -3.34 12.42
CA SER A 371 12.13 -2.12 12.03
C SER A 371 13.24 -2.41 11.00
N VAL A 372 13.09 -1.89 9.79
CA VAL A 372 14.17 -1.77 8.81
C VAL A 372 14.92 -0.47 9.13
N LYS A 373 15.95 -0.58 9.96
CA LYS A 373 16.71 0.60 10.41
C LYS A 373 17.45 1.25 9.24
N GLN A 374 17.27 2.54 9.12
CA GLN A 374 18.05 3.38 8.22
C GLN A 374 19.18 4.06 9.00
N ASN A 375 20.40 3.96 8.47
CA ASN A 375 21.54 4.68 9.02
C ASN A 375 21.61 6.07 8.36
N ARG A 376 21.54 7.15 9.18
CA ARG A 376 21.61 8.54 8.71
C ARG A 376 22.88 8.87 7.93
N TYR A 377 24.01 8.22 8.24
CA TYR A 377 25.25 8.39 7.49
C TYR A 377 25.15 7.78 6.08
N PHE A 378 24.49 6.64 5.97
CA PHE A 378 24.23 6.03 4.65
C PHE A 378 23.27 6.88 3.82
N GLN A 379 22.24 7.45 4.46
CA GLN A 379 21.32 8.39 3.79
C GLN A 379 22.08 9.63 3.29
N LEU A 380 22.99 10.18 4.07
CA LEU A 380 23.84 11.31 3.66
C LEU A 380 24.68 10.97 2.42
N ILE A 381 25.37 9.81 2.42
CA ILE A 381 26.21 9.38 1.30
C ILE A 381 25.37 9.13 0.05
N MET A 382 24.22 8.46 0.19
CA MET A 382 23.24 8.31 -0.89
C MET A 382 22.75 9.66 -1.40
N GLY A 383 22.46 10.61 -0.49
CA GLY A 383 22.07 11.97 -0.82
C GLY A 383 23.10 12.71 -1.66
N PHE A 384 24.38 12.57 -1.34
CA PHE A 384 25.47 13.11 -2.17
C PHE A 384 25.47 12.52 -3.57
N GLY A 385 25.27 11.21 -3.71
CA GLY A 385 25.13 10.55 -5.01
C GLY A 385 23.94 11.07 -5.82
N ILE A 386 22.79 11.24 -5.17
CA ILE A 386 21.57 11.76 -5.80
C ILE A 386 21.73 13.21 -6.25
N ILE A 387 22.26 14.09 -5.39
CA ILE A 387 22.53 15.50 -5.78
C ILE A 387 23.51 15.56 -6.92
N SER A 388 24.57 14.72 -6.88
CA SER A 388 25.55 14.64 -7.98
C SER A 388 24.90 14.25 -9.31
N SER A 389 23.86 13.38 -9.32
CA SER A 389 23.13 13.00 -10.52
C SER A 389 22.38 14.20 -11.15
N GLY A 390 21.79 15.07 -10.32
CA GLY A 390 21.13 16.30 -10.76
C GLY A 390 22.12 17.28 -11.42
N PHE A 391 23.28 17.48 -10.79
CA PHE A 391 24.32 18.31 -11.37
C PHE A 391 24.96 17.68 -12.63
N PHE A 392 25.11 16.36 -12.65
CA PHE A 392 25.56 15.65 -13.85
C PHE A 392 24.57 15.84 -15.00
N LEU A 393 23.27 15.75 -14.73
CA LEU A 393 22.22 16.03 -15.73
C LEU A 393 22.37 17.43 -16.32
N LEU A 394 22.56 18.48 -15.51
CA LEU A 394 22.79 19.83 -15.98
C LEU A 394 24.01 19.89 -16.95
N LEU A 395 25.09 19.19 -16.59
CA LEU A 395 26.31 19.18 -17.42
C LEU A 395 26.20 18.39 -18.72
N ILE A 396 25.25 17.47 -18.85
CA ILE A 396 25.02 16.72 -20.10
C ILE A 396 23.96 17.36 -21.00
N VAL A 397 23.02 18.12 -20.42
CA VAL A 397 21.98 18.84 -21.21
C VAL A 397 22.57 20.06 -21.91
N PHE A 398 23.34 20.87 -21.19
CA PHE A 398 23.87 22.12 -21.72
C PHE A 398 25.26 21.95 -22.32
N GLU A 399 25.55 22.72 -23.39
CA GLU A 399 26.87 22.77 -24.05
C GLU A 399 27.95 23.28 -23.10
N GLU A 400 29.17 22.72 -23.24
CA GLU A 400 30.31 23.06 -22.37
C GLU A 400 30.64 24.56 -22.39
N ASP A 401 30.56 25.22 -23.54
CA ASP A 401 30.96 26.63 -23.68
C ASP A 401 29.97 27.58 -22.99
N LYS A 402 28.71 27.28 -23.03
CA LYS A 402 27.67 28.04 -22.28
C LYS A 402 27.78 27.93 -20.78
N LEU A 403 28.14 26.76 -20.30
CA LEU A 403 28.31 26.48 -18.85
C LEU A 403 29.60 27.01 -18.27
N LYS A 404 30.66 27.21 -19.08
CA LYS A 404 31.95 27.72 -18.56
C LYS A 404 31.81 29.05 -17.83
N LYS A 405 30.93 29.94 -18.29
CA LYS A 405 30.66 31.25 -17.66
C LYS A 405 30.05 31.09 -16.24
N PHE A 406 29.26 30.04 -16.02
CA PHE A 406 28.55 29.78 -14.76
C PHE A 406 29.22 28.72 -13.90
N LEU A 407 30.37 28.19 -14.32
CA LEU A 407 30.98 27.03 -13.66
C LEU A 407 31.30 27.29 -12.19
N LYS A 408 31.79 28.49 -11.85
CA LYS A 408 32.05 28.87 -10.45
C LYS A 408 30.76 28.87 -9.60
N ALA A 409 29.68 29.44 -10.14
CA ALA A 409 28.40 29.46 -9.46
C ALA A 409 27.82 28.04 -9.26
N ILE A 410 28.00 27.16 -10.26
CA ILE A 410 27.58 25.74 -10.18
C ILE A 410 28.37 25.01 -9.07
N TYR A 411 29.69 25.21 -8.96
CA TYR A 411 30.49 24.64 -7.88
C TYR A 411 30.07 25.14 -6.51
N ILE A 412 29.85 26.45 -6.37
CA ILE A 412 29.40 27.05 -5.10
C ILE A 412 28.02 26.49 -4.71
N LEU A 413 27.06 26.48 -5.62
CA LEU A 413 25.73 25.94 -5.37
C LEU A 413 25.77 24.46 -4.99
N TYR A 414 26.56 23.65 -5.71
CA TYR A 414 26.76 22.26 -5.36
C TYR A 414 27.32 22.10 -3.94
N GLY A 415 28.35 22.85 -3.59
CA GLY A 415 28.94 22.85 -2.24
C GLY A 415 27.95 23.26 -1.16
N ILE A 416 27.16 24.30 -1.39
CA ILE A 416 26.11 24.77 -0.45
C ILE A 416 25.07 23.67 -0.21
N ILE A 417 24.60 23.00 -1.26
CA ILE A 417 23.62 21.92 -1.13
C ILE A 417 24.19 20.74 -0.36
N LEU A 418 25.45 20.35 -0.63
CA LEU A 418 26.10 19.27 0.14
C LEU A 418 26.29 19.63 1.62
N LEU A 419 26.68 20.88 1.93
CA LEU A 419 26.77 21.39 3.30
C LEU A 419 25.38 21.40 3.98
N GLY A 420 24.34 21.81 3.27
CA GLY A 420 22.96 21.74 3.76
C GLY A 420 22.52 20.32 4.09
N LEU A 421 22.85 19.34 3.24
CA LEU A 421 22.60 17.94 3.55
C LEU A 421 23.40 17.46 4.78
N MET A 422 24.67 17.81 4.89
CA MET A 422 25.46 17.50 6.08
C MET A 422 24.82 18.09 7.34
N PHE A 423 24.35 19.34 7.29
CA PHE A 423 23.65 19.96 8.40
C PHE A 423 22.40 19.19 8.82
N VAL A 424 21.55 18.80 7.86
CA VAL A 424 20.32 18.04 8.12
C VAL A 424 20.62 16.66 8.74
N TYR A 425 21.58 15.92 8.19
CA TYR A 425 21.80 14.52 8.61
C TYR A 425 22.73 14.36 9.79
N LEU A 426 23.63 15.31 10.08
CA LEU A 426 24.61 15.18 11.17
C LEU A 426 24.12 15.82 12.47
N ILE A 427 23.28 16.88 12.42
CA ILE A 427 22.75 17.53 13.60
C ILE A 427 21.44 16.87 14.01
N LEU A 428 21.43 16.15 15.14
CA LEU A 428 20.31 15.32 15.61
C LEU A 428 18.96 16.01 15.72
N PRO A 429 18.83 17.23 16.29
CA PRO A 429 17.53 17.91 16.35
C PRO A 429 16.96 18.22 14.98
N VAL A 430 17.81 18.66 14.05
CA VAL A 430 17.42 19.00 12.68
C VAL A 430 17.03 17.74 11.89
N TYR A 431 17.76 16.62 12.09
CA TYR A 431 17.42 15.34 11.48
C TYR A 431 16.03 14.84 11.91
N ASN A 432 15.70 14.91 13.19
CA ASN A 432 14.41 14.49 13.70
C ASN A 432 13.24 15.28 13.09
N LEU A 433 13.47 16.56 12.77
CA LEU A 433 12.44 17.46 12.22
C LEU A 433 12.37 17.37 10.68
N PHE A 434 13.52 17.40 10.00
CA PHE A 434 13.61 17.56 8.55
C PHE A 434 14.12 16.33 7.80
N GLY A 435 14.65 15.31 8.47
CA GLY A 435 15.25 14.14 7.82
C GLY A 435 14.30 13.39 6.91
N ASP A 436 13.05 13.25 7.31
CA ASP A 436 12.01 12.61 6.50
C ASP A 436 11.67 13.41 5.23
N LEU A 437 11.54 14.73 5.36
CA LEU A 437 11.35 15.63 4.23
C LEU A 437 12.53 15.57 3.27
N ALA A 438 13.77 15.59 3.79
CA ALA A 438 14.98 15.46 3.00
C ALA A 438 15.01 14.15 2.21
N ASN A 439 14.65 13.02 2.84
CA ASN A 439 14.56 11.73 2.15
C ASN A 439 13.54 11.75 1.01
N LYS A 440 12.36 12.33 1.21
CA LYS A 440 11.32 12.47 0.17
C LYS A 440 11.78 13.39 -0.98
N LEU A 441 12.45 14.49 -0.66
CA LEU A 441 13.02 15.40 -1.68
C LEU A 441 14.14 14.72 -2.47
N LEU A 442 15.04 14.00 -1.81
CA LEU A 442 16.10 13.24 -2.47
C LEU A 442 15.51 12.15 -3.37
N ALA A 443 14.50 11.43 -2.93
CA ALA A 443 13.81 10.46 -3.77
C ALA A 443 13.21 11.12 -5.02
N LEU A 444 12.60 12.30 -4.89
CA LEU A 444 12.08 13.07 -6.02
C LEU A 444 13.20 13.49 -6.99
N ILE A 445 14.33 14.02 -6.48
CA ILE A 445 15.49 14.38 -7.29
C ILE A 445 16.05 13.15 -8.00
N ALA A 446 16.15 12.02 -7.35
CA ALA A 446 16.63 10.78 -7.97
C ALA A 446 15.71 10.33 -9.13
N THR A 447 14.38 10.37 -8.94
CA THR A 447 13.45 10.01 -10.01
C THR A 447 13.60 10.92 -11.21
N ILE A 448 13.67 12.23 -11.01
CA ILE A 448 13.78 13.22 -12.08
C ILE A 448 15.12 13.11 -12.80
N SER A 449 16.23 13.08 -12.04
CA SER A 449 17.57 13.11 -12.63
C SER A 449 17.89 11.84 -13.43
N PHE A 450 17.65 10.64 -12.87
CA PHE A 450 17.98 9.40 -13.59
C PHE A 450 17.07 9.14 -14.79
N ALA A 451 15.77 9.45 -14.70
CA ALA A 451 14.88 9.38 -15.86
C ALA A 451 15.33 10.34 -16.97
N SER A 452 15.66 11.58 -16.61
CA SER A 452 16.14 12.57 -17.58
C SER A 452 17.51 12.23 -18.18
N ILE A 453 18.44 11.64 -17.39
CA ILE A 453 19.73 11.12 -17.90
C ILE A 453 19.47 10.03 -18.94
N GLY A 454 18.54 9.09 -18.65
CA GLY A 454 18.08 8.09 -19.61
C GLY A 454 17.51 8.72 -20.90
N GLY A 455 16.70 9.78 -20.75
CA GLY A 455 16.14 10.53 -21.88
C GLY A 455 17.21 11.22 -22.73
N VAL A 456 18.20 11.86 -22.11
CA VAL A 456 19.35 12.46 -22.85
C VAL A 456 20.14 11.39 -23.59
N TRP A 457 20.33 10.22 -22.96
CA TRP A 457 20.95 9.05 -23.60
C TRP A 457 20.20 8.61 -24.84
N LEU A 458 18.85 8.57 -24.82
CA LEU A 458 18.05 8.24 -26.00
C LEU A 458 18.33 9.19 -27.17
N ILE A 459 18.43 10.50 -26.90
CA ILE A 459 18.70 11.53 -27.93
C ILE A 459 20.08 11.28 -28.55
N GLU A 460 21.13 11.18 -27.71
CA GLU A 460 22.50 11.02 -28.19
C GLU A 460 22.70 9.70 -28.93
N TYR A 461 22.09 8.62 -28.44
CA TYR A 461 22.21 7.31 -29.08
C TYR A 461 21.44 7.25 -30.42
N SER A 462 20.27 7.86 -30.50
CA SER A 462 19.49 7.95 -31.73
C SER A 462 20.28 8.69 -32.86
N GLU A 463 20.93 9.81 -32.52
CA GLU A 463 21.78 10.53 -33.50
C GLU A 463 23.00 9.69 -33.88
N ARG A 464 23.64 9.01 -32.95
CA ARG A 464 24.74 8.08 -33.23
C ARG A 464 24.30 6.95 -34.19
N CYS A 465 23.11 6.37 -34.00
CA CYS A 465 22.58 5.33 -34.88
C CYS A 465 22.27 5.85 -36.28
N ARG A 466 21.91 7.12 -36.42
CA ARG A 466 21.71 7.80 -37.71
C ARG A 466 22.99 7.86 -38.55
N GLU A 467 24.13 8.05 -37.91
CA GLU A 467 25.46 8.12 -38.57
C GLU A 467 25.98 6.71 -38.94
N LEU A 468 25.63 5.69 -38.15
CA LEU A 468 26.11 4.30 -38.30
C LEU A 468 25.16 3.48 -39.16
N LYS A 469 25.26 3.63 -40.53
CA LYS A 469 24.35 2.99 -41.48
C LYS A 469 24.46 1.43 -41.51
N ASP A 470 25.63 0.86 -41.28
CA ASP A 470 25.93 -0.56 -41.51
C ASP A 470 25.73 -1.48 -40.32
N LYS A 471 25.29 -0.97 -39.16
CA LYS A 471 25.07 -1.79 -37.96
C LYS A 471 23.67 -2.36 -37.92
N SER A 472 23.58 -3.57 -37.33
CA SER A 472 22.33 -4.28 -37.10
C SER A 472 21.39 -3.49 -36.15
N ASN A 473 20.20 -3.10 -36.67
CA ASN A 473 19.20 -2.37 -35.93
C ASN A 473 18.74 -3.11 -34.65
N ILE A 474 18.65 -4.45 -34.68
CA ILE A 474 18.27 -5.27 -33.52
C ILE A 474 19.33 -5.18 -32.43
N LYS A 475 20.62 -5.34 -32.75
CA LYS A 475 21.70 -5.30 -31.74
C LYS A 475 21.78 -3.92 -31.09
N GLU A 476 21.72 -2.85 -31.88
CA GLU A 476 21.74 -1.48 -31.34
C GLU A 476 20.46 -1.19 -30.54
N GLY A 477 19.28 -1.73 -30.93
CA GLY A 477 18.04 -1.61 -30.17
C GLY A 477 18.08 -2.32 -28.83
N ILE A 478 18.60 -3.55 -28.78
CA ILE A 478 18.79 -4.30 -27.52
C ILE A 478 19.76 -3.56 -26.59
N LEU A 479 20.88 -3.05 -27.12
CA LEU A 479 21.84 -2.29 -26.33
C LEU A 479 21.21 -1.02 -25.75
N LEU A 480 20.47 -0.26 -26.58
CA LEU A 480 19.75 0.93 -26.14
C LEU A 480 18.76 0.63 -25.03
N LEU A 481 17.95 -0.44 -25.18
CA LEU A 481 16.97 -0.88 -24.19
C LEU A 481 17.65 -1.27 -22.87
N ILE A 482 18.67 -2.11 -22.92
CA ILE A 482 19.37 -2.58 -21.70
C ILE A 482 20.00 -1.39 -20.95
N VAL A 483 20.73 -0.52 -21.64
CA VAL A 483 21.39 0.63 -21.00
C VAL A 483 20.34 1.58 -20.40
N SER A 484 19.24 1.85 -21.12
CA SER A 484 18.18 2.72 -20.63
C SER A 484 17.51 2.16 -19.37
N VAL A 485 17.24 0.84 -19.33
CA VAL A 485 16.65 0.18 -18.15
C VAL A 485 17.65 0.12 -16.99
N LEU A 486 18.95 -0.06 -17.26
CA LEU A 486 19.98 -0.01 -16.22
C LEU A 486 20.08 1.38 -15.58
N VAL A 487 20.10 2.44 -16.38
CA VAL A 487 20.10 3.82 -15.86
C VAL A 487 18.86 4.11 -15.02
N ALA A 488 17.69 3.70 -15.49
CA ALA A 488 16.46 3.80 -14.74
C ALA A 488 16.50 2.95 -13.46
N GLY A 489 17.05 1.74 -13.52
CA GLY A 489 17.24 0.84 -12.39
C GLY A 489 18.12 1.43 -11.29
N ILE A 490 19.21 2.12 -11.66
CA ILE A 490 20.06 2.84 -10.69
C ILE A 490 19.23 3.89 -9.94
N GLY A 491 18.44 4.69 -10.66
CA GLY A 491 17.51 5.66 -10.05
C GLY A 491 16.50 4.99 -9.12
N GLY A 492 15.92 3.88 -9.56
CA GLY A 492 14.99 3.07 -8.77
C GLY A 492 15.61 2.53 -7.48
N VAL A 493 16.85 2.03 -7.55
CA VAL A 493 17.60 1.57 -6.37
C VAL A 493 17.83 2.70 -5.37
N PHE A 494 18.21 3.90 -5.82
CA PHE A 494 18.33 5.06 -4.93
C PHE A 494 17.02 5.40 -4.24
N VAL A 495 15.91 5.43 -4.97
CA VAL A 495 14.57 5.71 -4.42
C VAL A 495 14.17 4.62 -3.41
N GLY A 496 14.30 3.35 -3.80
CA GLY A 496 13.96 2.22 -2.94
C GLY A 496 14.81 2.13 -1.68
N ALA A 497 16.07 2.59 -1.73
CA ALA A 497 17.00 2.62 -0.61
C ALA A 497 16.75 3.80 0.33
N ILE A 498 16.61 5.03 -0.18
CA ILE A 498 16.41 6.22 0.65
C ILE A 498 15.07 6.20 1.38
N LEU A 499 14.07 5.52 0.83
CA LEU A 499 12.73 5.31 1.40
C LEU A 499 12.53 3.89 1.95
N SER A 500 13.58 3.17 2.36
CA SER A 500 13.49 1.78 2.83
C SER A 500 13.00 1.63 4.28
N ASP A 501 12.61 2.71 4.96
CA ASP A 501 12.04 2.66 6.31
C ASP A 501 10.74 1.87 6.34
N SER A 502 10.53 1.11 7.44
CA SER A 502 9.33 0.28 7.65
C SER A 502 8.03 1.05 7.51
N LYS A 503 7.99 2.33 7.89
CA LYS A 503 6.80 3.18 7.73
C LYS A 503 6.33 3.30 6.27
N TYR A 504 7.25 3.32 5.30
CA TYR A 504 6.91 3.35 3.88
C TYR A 504 6.52 1.96 3.35
N ILE A 505 7.22 0.91 3.80
CA ILE A 505 6.93 -0.48 3.40
C ILE A 505 5.54 -0.89 3.87
N LEU A 506 5.17 -0.53 5.10
CA LEU A 506 3.85 -0.74 5.68
C LEU A 506 2.78 0.23 5.15
N LYS A 507 3.16 1.24 4.37
CA LYS A 507 2.28 2.31 3.86
C LYS A 507 1.74 3.25 4.96
N LEU A 508 2.36 3.28 6.12
CA LEU A 508 2.02 4.24 7.19
C LEU A 508 2.35 5.68 6.80
N ASP A 509 3.33 5.84 5.92
CA ASP A 509 3.63 7.08 5.22
C ASP A 509 3.81 6.81 3.72
N THR A 510 3.59 7.82 2.88
CA THR A 510 3.62 7.67 1.43
C THR A 510 4.46 8.74 0.75
N PHE A 511 5.14 8.34 -0.31
CA PHE A 511 5.82 9.26 -1.21
C PHE A 511 4.79 9.94 -2.15
N ARG A 512 4.56 11.24 -1.95
CA ARG A 512 3.54 12.01 -2.69
C ARG A 512 4.05 12.63 -4.01
N GLY A 513 5.33 12.47 -4.33
CA GLY A 513 5.97 13.08 -5.50
C GLY A 513 5.71 12.39 -6.86
N VAL A 514 4.94 11.30 -6.90
CA VAL A 514 4.79 10.40 -8.07
C VAL A 514 4.33 11.10 -9.34
N LYS A 515 3.39 12.06 -9.27
CA LYS A 515 2.90 12.79 -10.46
C LYS A 515 3.96 13.71 -11.05
N ILE A 516 4.68 14.43 -10.18
CA ILE A 516 5.78 15.35 -10.59
C ILE A 516 6.95 14.54 -11.15
N SER A 517 7.30 13.42 -10.50
CA SER A 517 8.37 12.54 -10.94
C SER A 517 8.10 11.90 -12.31
N PHE A 518 6.85 11.86 -12.76
CA PHE A 518 6.47 11.34 -14.06
C PHE A 518 6.46 12.43 -15.14
N LEU A 519 5.97 13.64 -14.83
CA LEU A 519 5.81 14.70 -15.80
C LEU A 519 7.13 15.45 -16.07
N LEU A 520 7.89 15.75 -15.01
CA LEU A 520 9.06 16.64 -15.13
C LEU A 520 10.20 16.04 -15.97
N PRO A 521 10.53 14.74 -15.92
CA PRO A 521 11.53 14.16 -16.80
C PRO A 521 11.16 14.25 -18.30
N LEU A 522 9.88 14.09 -18.64
CA LEU A 522 9.41 14.27 -20.03
C LEU A 522 9.63 15.70 -20.54
N LEU A 523 9.35 16.69 -19.69
CA LEU A 523 9.61 18.10 -20.01
C LEU A 523 11.11 18.37 -20.17
N ILE A 524 11.94 17.85 -19.27
CA ILE A 524 13.41 17.98 -19.33
C ILE A 524 13.95 17.29 -20.58
N TRP A 525 13.44 16.11 -20.94
CA TRP A 525 13.80 15.41 -22.16
C TRP A 525 13.44 16.21 -23.41
N GLY A 526 12.22 16.74 -23.48
CA GLY A 526 11.79 17.59 -24.59
C GLY A 526 12.68 18.86 -24.75
N PHE A 527 12.98 19.50 -23.60
CA PHE A 527 13.90 20.65 -23.55
C PHE A 527 15.32 20.28 -24.00
N ALA A 528 15.86 19.15 -23.55
CA ALA A 528 17.15 18.62 -23.96
C ALA A 528 17.18 18.32 -25.47
N TYR A 529 16.09 17.80 -26.05
CA TYR A 529 15.95 17.58 -27.48
C TYR A 529 16.06 18.88 -28.27
N VAL A 530 15.36 19.94 -27.85
CA VAL A 530 15.40 21.27 -28.48
C VAL A 530 16.81 21.87 -28.40
N ILE A 531 17.53 21.68 -27.31
CA ILE A 531 18.90 22.20 -27.15
C ILE A 531 19.90 21.43 -28.03
N LYS A 532 19.83 20.09 -28.05
CA LYS A 532 20.83 19.22 -28.67
C LYS A 532 20.61 19.02 -30.16
N ILE A 533 19.36 18.84 -30.56
CA ILE A 533 18.99 18.54 -31.96
C ILE A 533 18.49 19.78 -32.69
N GLY A 534 17.74 20.63 -31.99
CA GLY A 534 17.09 21.83 -32.51
C GLY A 534 15.82 21.53 -33.31
N LEU A 535 14.81 22.35 -33.12
CA LEU A 535 13.63 22.40 -34.00
C LEU A 535 13.99 23.15 -35.29
N PHE A 536 14.81 24.18 -35.16
CA PHE A 536 15.33 24.99 -36.27
C PHE A 536 16.86 25.00 -36.23
N LYS A 537 17.48 24.96 -37.42
CA LYS A 537 18.93 24.92 -37.60
C LYS A 537 19.41 26.10 -38.40
N ASP A 538 20.68 26.45 -38.23
CA ASP A 538 21.39 27.44 -39.04
C ASP A 538 21.85 26.84 -40.38
N SER A 539 22.50 27.66 -41.20
CA SER A 539 23.11 27.26 -42.47
C SER A 539 24.19 26.18 -42.36
N ASN A 540 24.78 26.01 -41.16
CA ASN A 540 25.79 25.00 -40.86
C ASN A 540 25.19 23.74 -40.22
N ASN A 541 23.85 23.56 -40.27
CA ASN A 541 23.11 22.44 -39.73
C ASN A 541 23.21 22.29 -38.17
N LYS A 542 23.62 23.38 -37.46
CA LYS A 542 23.63 23.45 -35.99
C LYS A 542 22.31 23.99 -35.45
N PRO A 543 21.88 23.54 -34.25
CA PRO A 543 20.67 24.08 -33.64
C PRO A 543 20.82 25.58 -33.36
N LEU A 544 19.79 26.37 -33.67
CA LEU A 544 19.73 27.78 -33.33
C LEU A 544 19.72 27.99 -31.80
N PRO A 545 20.12 29.17 -31.30
CA PRO A 545 19.94 29.54 -29.91
C PRO A 545 18.48 29.33 -29.44
N LEU A 546 18.27 28.92 -28.22
CA LEU A 546 16.93 28.55 -27.70
C LEU A 546 15.90 29.67 -27.93
N LEU A 547 16.26 30.92 -27.60
CA LEU A 547 15.36 32.09 -27.79
C LEU A 547 14.96 32.29 -29.25
N GLU A 548 15.88 32.10 -30.20
CA GLU A 548 15.59 32.18 -31.62
C GLU A 548 14.71 31.02 -32.10
N GLN A 549 14.92 29.80 -31.55
CA GLN A 549 14.05 28.68 -31.84
C GLN A 549 12.62 28.94 -31.34
N CYS A 550 12.47 29.49 -30.13
CA CYS A 550 11.17 29.89 -29.62
C CYS A 550 10.51 30.95 -30.51
N LYS A 551 11.25 32.00 -30.88
CA LYS A 551 10.73 33.04 -31.78
C LYS A 551 10.24 32.46 -33.12
N LYS A 552 11.07 31.64 -33.77
CA LYS A 552 10.70 30.98 -35.04
C LYS A 552 9.52 30.02 -34.88
N LEU A 553 9.39 29.35 -33.73
CA LEU A 553 8.27 28.47 -33.47
C LEU A 553 6.95 29.26 -33.43
N PHE A 554 6.93 30.45 -32.80
CA PHE A 554 5.76 31.32 -32.77
C PHE A 554 5.46 31.96 -34.18
N GLU A 555 6.45 32.08 -35.02
CA GLU A 555 6.30 32.57 -36.39
C GLU A 555 5.89 31.48 -37.38
N THR A 556 5.98 30.20 -36.98
CA THR A 556 5.71 29.06 -37.88
C THR A 556 4.21 28.84 -38.03
N GLN A 557 3.76 28.65 -39.31
CA GLN A 557 2.36 28.31 -39.58
C GLN A 557 1.99 26.95 -38.96
N VAL A 558 0.95 26.94 -38.17
CA VAL A 558 0.46 25.72 -37.53
C VAL A 558 -0.40 24.94 -38.53
N THR A 559 0.07 23.79 -38.98
CA THR A 559 -0.71 22.92 -39.86
C THR A 559 -1.64 22.00 -39.03
N VAL A 560 -2.78 21.63 -39.61
CA VAL A 560 -3.77 20.68 -38.98
C VAL A 560 -3.09 19.37 -38.56
N LYS A 561 -2.08 18.91 -39.31
CA LYS A 561 -1.29 17.71 -38.97
C LYS A 561 -0.62 17.85 -37.62
N TYR A 562 0.03 18.96 -37.32
CA TYR A 562 0.72 19.15 -36.04
C TYR A 562 -0.24 19.36 -34.88
N VAL A 563 -1.39 20.01 -35.12
CA VAL A 563 -2.46 20.13 -34.13
C VAL A 563 -3.02 18.75 -33.75
N ALA A 564 -3.27 17.90 -34.74
CA ALA A 564 -3.78 16.55 -34.53
C ALA A 564 -2.76 15.69 -33.76
N ILE A 565 -1.47 15.73 -34.12
CA ILE A 565 -0.40 14.99 -33.40
C ILE A 565 -0.26 15.50 -31.97
N ALA A 566 -0.25 16.82 -31.74
CA ALA A 566 -0.19 17.41 -30.41
C ALA A 566 -1.44 17.04 -29.58
N GLY A 567 -2.63 17.04 -30.17
CA GLY A 567 -3.87 16.63 -29.52
C GLY A 567 -3.83 15.18 -29.06
N VAL A 568 -3.43 14.26 -29.93
CA VAL A 568 -3.26 12.84 -29.57
C VAL A 568 -2.23 12.68 -28.45
N PHE A 569 -1.10 13.38 -28.52
CA PHE A 569 -0.06 13.35 -27.49
C PHE A 569 -0.57 13.88 -26.13
N LEU A 570 -1.30 15.01 -26.14
CA LEU A 570 -1.90 15.58 -24.92
C LEU A 570 -2.94 14.67 -24.29
N VAL A 571 -3.79 14.04 -25.11
CA VAL A 571 -4.78 13.05 -24.63
C VAL A 571 -4.07 11.83 -24.02
N ALA A 572 -3.06 11.30 -24.70
CA ALA A 572 -2.26 10.19 -24.19
C ALA A 572 -1.56 10.57 -22.86
N LEU A 573 -0.96 11.75 -22.79
CA LEU A 573 -0.31 12.27 -21.59
C LEU A 573 -1.33 12.45 -20.44
N ALA A 574 -2.51 13.02 -20.73
CA ALA A 574 -3.58 13.18 -19.75
C ALA A 574 -4.03 11.82 -19.18
N ILE A 575 -4.25 10.81 -20.04
CA ILE A 575 -4.60 9.45 -19.61
C ILE A 575 -3.50 8.86 -18.74
N ILE A 576 -2.23 9.02 -19.11
CA ILE A 576 -1.08 8.50 -18.36
C ILE A 576 -0.99 9.17 -16.99
N VAL A 577 -1.15 10.49 -16.90
CA VAL A 577 -1.11 11.26 -15.65
C VAL A 577 -2.31 10.93 -14.75
N MET A 578 -3.51 10.81 -15.31
CA MET A 578 -4.70 10.39 -14.55
C MET A 578 -4.56 8.96 -13.99
N ARG A 579 -3.92 8.06 -14.75
CA ARG A 579 -3.64 6.68 -14.34
C ARG A 579 -2.36 6.52 -13.51
N SER A 580 -1.58 7.59 -13.32
CA SER A 580 -0.42 7.62 -12.44
C SER A 580 -0.85 8.12 -11.06
N GLY A 581 -0.59 7.37 -10.02
CA GLY A 581 -0.93 7.72 -8.65
C GLY A 581 -1.82 6.68 -7.96
N ASN A 582 -2.15 6.96 -6.72
CA ASN A 582 -2.92 6.06 -5.86
C ASN A 582 -4.45 6.25 -5.97
N THR A 583 -4.94 7.11 -6.86
CA THR A 583 -6.37 7.41 -7.02
C THR A 583 -7.04 6.46 -8.00
N MET A 584 -8.22 5.94 -7.65
CA MET A 584 -9.03 5.04 -8.46
C MET A 584 -9.77 5.76 -9.62
N VAL A 585 -9.11 6.52 -10.46
CA VAL A 585 -9.82 7.30 -11.49
C VAL A 585 -10.00 6.57 -12.83
N SER A 586 -9.57 5.33 -12.99
CA SER A 586 -9.93 4.62 -14.23
C SER A 586 -10.12 3.12 -14.03
N SER A 587 -11.30 2.64 -14.35
CA SER A 587 -11.54 1.23 -14.64
C SER A 587 -10.67 0.82 -15.85
N ALA A 588 -9.82 -0.19 -15.65
CA ALA A 588 -9.16 -0.84 -16.78
C ALA A 588 -10.24 -1.46 -17.69
N SER A 589 -10.05 -1.45 -19.02
CA SER A 589 -10.98 -2.12 -19.92
C SER A 589 -11.05 -3.63 -19.58
N SER A 590 -12.18 -4.27 -19.88
CA SER A 590 -12.35 -5.71 -19.66
C SER A 590 -11.25 -6.53 -20.34
N PHE A 591 -10.83 -6.14 -21.52
CA PHE A 591 -9.70 -6.76 -22.24
C PHE A 591 -8.37 -6.62 -21.46
N GLU A 592 -8.07 -5.42 -20.97
CA GLU A 592 -6.86 -5.18 -20.16
C GLU A 592 -6.87 -6.01 -18.88
N LEU A 593 -8.02 -6.12 -18.22
CA LEU A 593 -8.19 -6.94 -17.02
C LEU A 593 -7.97 -8.43 -17.32
N THR A 594 -8.59 -8.95 -18.37
CA THR A 594 -8.42 -10.37 -18.78
C THR A 594 -6.97 -10.67 -19.11
N PHE A 595 -6.31 -9.80 -19.88
CA PHE A 595 -4.90 -9.97 -20.23
C PHE A 595 -3.98 -9.90 -18.99
N ARG A 596 -4.24 -8.98 -18.08
CA ARG A 596 -3.52 -8.91 -16.80
C ARG A 596 -3.68 -10.18 -15.98
N ASN A 597 -4.90 -10.68 -15.86
CA ASN A 597 -5.22 -11.88 -15.11
C ASN A 597 -4.54 -13.11 -15.71
N LEU A 598 -4.50 -13.22 -17.05
CA LEU A 598 -3.76 -14.26 -17.75
C LEU A 598 -2.27 -14.24 -17.40
N LEU A 599 -1.64 -13.06 -17.44
CA LEU A 599 -0.22 -12.94 -17.07
C LEU A 599 0.02 -13.24 -15.58
N GLU A 600 -0.87 -12.80 -14.68
CA GLU A 600 -0.78 -13.08 -13.24
C GLU A 600 -0.98 -14.57 -12.91
N LYS A 601 -1.68 -15.32 -13.74
CA LYS A 601 -1.86 -16.76 -13.58
C LYS A 601 -0.57 -17.55 -13.85
N TYR A 602 0.22 -17.11 -14.84
CA TYR A 602 1.41 -17.84 -15.30
C TYR A 602 2.74 -17.22 -14.84
N LEU A 603 2.74 -16.01 -14.32
CA LEU A 603 3.95 -15.31 -13.89
C LEU A 603 3.85 -14.90 -12.41
N VAL A 604 4.91 -15.15 -11.66
CA VAL A 604 5.02 -14.72 -10.24
C VAL A 604 4.92 -13.20 -10.11
N ALA A 605 5.52 -12.47 -11.06
CA ALA A 605 5.44 -11.03 -11.18
C ALA A 605 5.09 -10.66 -12.63
N ARG A 606 3.91 -10.11 -12.86
CA ARG A 606 3.52 -9.75 -14.23
C ARG A 606 4.32 -8.56 -14.75
N PRO A 607 4.65 -8.53 -16.06
CA PRO A 607 5.13 -7.36 -16.75
C PRO A 607 4.12 -6.20 -16.64
N ARG A 608 4.61 -4.97 -16.58
CA ARG A 608 3.73 -3.80 -16.52
C ARG A 608 3.28 -3.40 -17.92
N THR A 609 1.99 -3.08 -18.06
CA THR A 609 1.40 -2.74 -19.37
C THR A 609 2.14 -1.60 -20.08
N LYS A 610 2.58 -0.56 -19.32
CA LYS A 610 3.34 0.56 -19.89
C LYS A 610 4.70 0.11 -20.46
N GLU A 611 5.39 -0.80 -19.79
CA GLU A 611 6.68 -1.36 -20.21
C GLU A 611 6.52 -2.30 -21.40
N LEU A 612 5.45 -3.11 -21.43
CA LEU A 612 5.14 -3.99 -22.56
C LEU A 612 4.93 -3.24 -23.87
N ILE A 613 4.50 -1.99 -23.82
CA ILE A 613 4.31 -1.15 -24.99
C ILE A 613 5.58 -0.32 -25.27
N ALA A 614 6.11 0.34 -24.26
CA ALA A 614 7.20 1.31 -24.44
C ALA A 614 8.56 0.65 -24.77
N PHE A 615 8.87 -0.51 -24.20
CA PHE A 615 10.15 -1.17 -24.42
C PHE A 615 10.34 -1.72 -25.84
N PRO A 616 9.34 -2.38 -26.49
CA PRO A 616 9.43 -2.70 -27.91
C PRO A 616 9.65 -1.46 -28.78
N ILE A 617 9.02 -0.32 -28.46
CA ILE A 617 9.21 0.94 -29.19
C ILE A 617 10.63 1.48 -29.00
N LEU A 618 11.22 1.36 -27.77
CA LEU A 618 12.63 1.68 -27.55
C LEU A 618 13.56 0.93 -28.50
N LEU A 619 13.26 -0.35 -28.71
CA LEU A 619 14.05 -1.24 -29.59
C LEU A 619 13.96 -0.82 -31.06
N LEU A 620 12.89 -0.14 -31.48
CA LEU A 620 12.71 0.41 -32.82
C LEU A 620 13.50 1.71 -33.09
N ILE A 621 13.92 2.43 -32.05
CA ILE A 621 14.57 3.74 -32.19
C ILE A 621 15.76 3.73 -33.20
N PRO A 622 16.72 2.77 -33.13
CA PRO A 622 17.84 2.73 -34.08
C PRO A 622 17.41 2.55 -35.53
N CYS A 623 16.35 1.76 -35.77
CA CYS A 623 15.78 1.59 -37.11
C CYS A 623 15.12 2.91 -37.60
N LEU A 624 14.28 3.52 -36.78
CA LEU A 624 13.55 4.77 -37.09
C LEU A 624 14.48 5.97 -37.20
N ALA A 625 15.60 5.99 -36.50
CA ALA A 625 16.62 7.02 -36.58
C ALA A 625 17.27 7.10 -37.96
N LYS A 626 17.33 5.98 -38.70
CA LYS A 626 17.88 5.92 -40.07
C LYS A 626 16.90 6.37 -41.14
N PHE A 627 15.65 6.72 -40.80
CA PHE A 627 14.71 7.33 -41.73
C PHE A 627 15.07 8.77 -42.01
N LYS A 628 14.68 9.27 -43.19
CA LYS A 628 14.92 10.66 -43.62
C LYS A 628 14.23 11.67 -42.68
N SER A 629 12.97 11.37 -42.28
CA SER A 629 12.22 12.17 -41.29
C SER A 629 12.65 11.82 -39.84
N ARG A 630 12.87 12.87 -39.03
CA ARG A 630 13.19 12.75 -37.62
C ARG A 630 11.94 12.56 -36.75
N GLU A 631 10.76 12.81 -37.29
CA GLU A 631 9.48 12.77 -36.55
C GLU A 631 9.25 11.41 -35.93
N TRP A 632 9.48 10.31 -36.67
CA TRP A 632 9.28 8.95 -36.18
C TRP A 632 10.20 8.58 -35.03
N SER A 633 11.49 8.95 -35.12
CA SER A 633 12.42 8.67 -34.02
C SER A 633 12.11 9.53 -32.80
N PHE A 634 11.62 10.76 -32.96
CA PHE A 634 11.17 11.62 -31.87
C PHE A 634 9.97 11.03 -31.15
N ILE A 635 8.94 10.58 -31.86
CA ILE A 635 7.76 9.94 -31.28
C ILE A 635 8.16 8.66 -30.53
N ALA A 636 9.03 7.84 -31.14
CA ALA A 636 9.51 6.62 -30.52
C ALA A 636 10.34 6.88 -29.25
N MET A 637 11.17 7.92 -29.23
CA MET A 637 11.92 8.34 -28.03
C MET A 637 10.96 8.82 -26.92
N GLY A 638 9.93 9.60 -27.25
CA GLY A 638 8.91 10.03 -26.28
C GLY A 638 8.16 8.87 -25.65
N ALA A 639 7.75 7.89 -26.46
CA ALA A 639 7.13 6.66 -25.97
C ALA A 639 8.11 5.81 -25.11
N GLY A 640 9.37 5.73 -25.55
CA GLY A 640 10.44 5.06 -24.81
C GLY A 640 10.72 5.70 -23.45
N MET A 641 10.64 7.02 -23.37
CA MET A 641 10.81 7.78 -22.14
C MET A 641 9.78 7.38 -21.07
N ILE A 642 8.52 7.13 -21.47
CA ILE A 642 7.46 6.61 -20.57
C ILE A 642 7.88 5.26 -19.97
N GLY A 643 8.55 4.41 -20.73
CA GLY A 643 9.07 3.12 -20.25
C GLY A 643 10.17 3.31 -19.21
N ILE A 644 11.13 4.19 -19.45
CA ILE A 644 12.23 4.52 -18.53
C ILE A 644 11.67 5.05 -17.21
N GLU A 645 10.73 6.00 -17.28
CA GLU A 645 10.07 6.56 -16.10
C GLU A 645 9.29 5.49 -15.34
N ASN A 646 8.62 4.58 -16.03
CA ASN A 646 7.83 3.54 -15.38
C ASN A 646 8.68 2.57 -14.56
N VAL A 647 9.92 2.28 -14.97
CA VAL A 647 10.88 1.50 -14.17
C VAL A 647 11.13 2.19 -12.83
N ILE A 648 11.51 3.47 -12.85
CA ILE A 648 11.80 4.22 -11.62
C ILE A 648 10.55 4.38 -10.75
N ASN A 649 9.42 4.75 -11.38
CA ASN A 649 8.13 4.88 -10.71
C ASN A 649 7.71 3.62 -9.97
N SER A 650 8.13 2.48 -10.46
CA SER A 650 7.86 1.18 -9.83
C SER A 650 8.52 1.04 -8.48
N PHE A 651 9.69 1.62 -8.30
CA PHE A 651 10.38 1.71 -7.02
C PHE A 651 9.82 2.81 -6.11
N CYS A 652 9.04 3.76 -6.66
CA CYS A 652 8.30 4.75 -5.85
C CYS A 652 7.11 4.12 -5.11
N HIS A 653 6.60 2.97 -5.55
CA HIS A 653 5.60 2.18 -4.84
C HIS A 653 6.26 1.30 -3.77
N ILE A 654 6.78 1.95 -2.72
CA ILE A 654 7.63 1.31 -1.69
C ILE A 654 6.97 0.08 -1.03
N ARG A 655 5.65 0.05 -0.91
CA ARG A 655 4.90 -1.10 -0.38
C ARG A 655 5.07 -2.40 -1.18
N MET A 656 5.46 -2.29 -2.46
CA MET A 656 5.71 -3.44 -3.31
C MET A 656 7.08 -4.03 -2.97
N PRO A 657 7.19 -5.36 -2.76
CA PRO A 657 8.47 -6.00 -2.50
C PRO A 657 9.48 -5.75 -3.62
N VAL A 658 10.73 -5.52 -3.24
CA VAL A 658 11.85 -5.25 -4.20
C VAL A 658 11.98 -6.39 -5.21
N PHE A 659 11.86 -7.64 -4.75
CA PHE A 659 11.92 -8.82 -5.61
C PHE A 659 10.87 -8.79 -6.73
N VAL A 660 9.61 -8.51 -6.36
CA VAL A 660 8.49 -8.45 -7.32
C VAL A 660 8.69 -7.32 -8.33
N THR A 661 9.15 -6.15 -7.86
CA THR A 661 9.43 -5.00 -8.72
C THR A 661 10.51 -5.32 -9.74
N THR A 662 11.62 -5.91 -9.31
CA THR A 662 12.76 -6.27 -10.17
C THR A 662 12.37 -7.37 -11.17
N LEU A 663 11.71 -8.43 -10.70
CA LEU A 663 11.29 -9.54 -11.56
C LEU A 663 10.28 -9.10 -12.62
N SER A 664 9.35 -8.22 -12.28
CA SER A 664 8.42 -7.61 -13.22
C SER A 664 9.14 -6.88 -14.37
N THR A 665 10.18 -6.10 -14.06
CA THR A 665 11.00 -5.38 -15.05
C THR A 665 11.80 -6.37 -15.92
N ILE A 666 12.35 -7.44 -15.34
CA ILE A 666 13.06 -8.50 -16.09
C ILE A 666 12.13 -9.17 -17.09
N PHE A 667 10.92 -9.55 -16.69
CA PHE A 667 9.94 -10.11 -17.61
C PHE A 667 9.53 -9.12 -18.71
N SER A 668 9.36 -7.83 -18.36
CA SER A 668 9.10 -6.78 -19.35
C SER A 668 10.23 -6.69 -20.39
N LEU A 669 11.50 -6.80 -19.96
CA LEU A 669 12.67 -6.83 -20.86
C LEU A 669 12.64 -8.04 -21.81
N ILE A 670 12.37 -9.23 -21.28
CA ILE A 670 12.33 -10.46 -22.08
C ILE A 670 11.25 -10.35 -23.17
N PHE A 671 10.03 -9.94 -22.79
CA PHE A 671 8.94 -9.75 -23.76
C PHE A 671 9.28 -8.66 -24.78
N ALA A 672 9.91 -7.58 -24.35
CA ALA A 672 10.29 -6.48 -25.22
C ALA A 672 11.34 -6.88 -26.25
N ILE A 673 12.33 -7.68 -25.88
CA ILE A 673 13.36 -8.20 -26.81
C ILE A 673 12.69 -9.06 -27.89
N ILE A 674 11.77 -9.94 -27.51
CA ILE A 674 11.07 -10.81 -28.46
C ILE A 674 10.19 -9.97 -29.38
N ILE A 675 9.25 -9.21 -28.84
CA ILE A 675 8.27 -8.43 -29.63
C ILE A 675 8.97 -7.34 -30.43
N GLY A 676 9.89 -6.60 -29.79
CA GLY A 676 10.62 -5.50 -30.44
C GLY A 676 11.50 -5.99 -31.59
N SER A 677 12.18 -7.14 -31.47
CA SER A 677 12.97 -7.72 -32.56
C SER A 677 12.09 -8.09 -33.76
N ILE A 678 10.91 -8.65 -33.53
CA ILE A 678 9.95 -8.93 -34.61
C ILE A 678 9.52 -7.62 -35.28
N CYS A 679 9.20 -6.59 -34.50
CA CYS A 679 8.82 -5.29 -35.04
C CYS A 679 9.95 -4.64 -35.86
N VAL A 680 11.21 -4.73 -35.42
CA VAL A 680 12.37 -4.23 -36.21
C VAL A 680 12.47 -4.94 -37.55
N VAL A 681 12.36 -6.27 -37.59
CA VAL A 681 12.40 -7.03 -38.86
C VAL A 681 11.27 -6.58 -39.81
N ILE A 682 10.08 -6.34 -39.29
CA ILE A 682 8.94 -5.88 -40.10
C ILE A 682 9.23 -4.49 -40.67
N VAL A 683 9.70 -3.56 -39.83
CA VAL A 683 9.99 -2.18 -40.24
C VAL A 683 11.17 -2.13 -41.23
N ASP A 684 12.22 -2.91 -41.03
CA ASP A 684 13.34 -3.02 -41.96
C ASP A 684 12.87 -3.53 -43.35
N LYS A 685 12.02 -4.61 -43.39
CA LYS A 685 11.44 -5.10 -44.66
C LYS A 685 10.52 -4.09 -45.37
N ILE A 686 9.76 -3.31 -44.60
CA ILE A 686 8.92 -2.24 -45.16
C ILE A 686 9.84 -1.18 -45.80
N LYS A 687 10.93 -0.79 -45.12
CA LYS A 687 11.88 0.19 -45.58
C LYS A 687 12.60 -0.22 -46.89
N GLU A 688 12.86 -1.54 -47.06
CA GLU A 688 13.46 -2.07 -48.30
C GLU A 688 12.51 -2.03 -49.47
N LYS A 689 11.20 -1.99 -49.25
CA LYS A 689 10.17 -1.93 -50.31
C LYS A 689 9.79 -0.51 -50.74
N PHE A 690 10.06 0.47 -49.92
CA PHE A 690 9.81 1.91 -50.14
C PHE A 690 11.13 2.71 -50.13
#